data_2dff68d20c87a6de4d19d31b8a41620d
#
_entry.id   2dff68d20c87a6de4d19d31b8a41620d
#
_cell.length_a   1.000
_cell.length_b   1.000
_cell.length_c   1.000
_cell.angle_alpha   90.00
_cell.angle_beta   90.00
_cell.angle_gamma   90.00
#
_symmetry.space_group_name_H-M   'P 1'
#
loop_
_entity.id
_entity.type
_entity.pdbx_description
1 polymer ?
#
loop_
_entity_poly.entity_id
_entity_poly.type
_entity_poly.pdbx_seq_one_letter_code
_entity_poly.pdbx_strand_id
1 'polypeptide(L)'
;MQRHIGQQPVVPGVPWMGRLGNASARSVATVMNIVPLVLDMDQDRPLDELIVQTARQLKLARRHGRYRSEQMRRDQARPGGQGRIHGPLLNILPFDAPYRQAGLDADQVVYSTGPVEDFNLNVRAAPDAGGMRLQVEANPRLYAAEEIDRHPARLLAFLRAALQADTLRPVPTLYDEELSHWVGVVNDTAHPVPDTTLVVLVREASRQHASGEALRMQNERLDYVTFDAQVDAAARRLVQAGVQPRDIVAVALPRSPRMVMSLHAIQRAGAAYLPLDIEQPAARIQRILAAAQPRTVVVDETTRTLLEGTDVDSVDVSALFALLHPEGSATHAPRDATDPQSAIPLPTVQPADPAYVIYTSGSTGEPKGVVVSHRAIVNRLLWMKEHYGFGPQHRFLQKTPYTFDVSVWELFLPMLCGAPLVVAEPDLHRDPQALAALIRREGVDVVHFVPSMLAAFLDEPASEGLQMNAVFCSGEALPATLRDRFHARMQSALHNLYGPTEAAVDVSFWDAGRTDRSDPIPIGFPVWNTGLYILDDCLRPVPPGVTGTLYLGGRQLADGYLGRPDLTEARFILHPGFGAEDSPRRLYDSGDLARWRRDGAVEYRGRLDHQVKLRGQRIELGEIEAAFSTHPQCRQVAVIARVDDQGGQRLVAYVVPQSDAEPQPVVITDEALAESLLDHARTLLPAAMVPSAVVLMAALPINASGKMDRKALPAPVFTVQARTPARTPQEKQVAAAFADILGLSEQPGVEDDFFMLGGHSLLATRLAARLRDQSGVELTLGAVFEHPEVGRLASWIERLQRREADAASAGFGPIFRLRGDLPVDNAVSAAPGQEADPADRTSAAQGGHSPALFCIHPAGGLAWCYGLLARRLSGDRPVVGLQFPALTGEHARYPSLRALAAHYADLILQMQPDGPHHLLG
;
A
#
# COMPACT_ATOMS: atom_id res chain seq x y z
N MET A 1 -33.80 13.55 9.98
CA MET A 1 -33.55 12.92 8.65
C MET A 1 -32.17 13.26 8.11
N GLN A 2 -31.85 14.52 7.82
CA GLN A 2 -30.54 14.90 7.27
C GLN A 2 -29.36 14.29 8.03
N ARG A 3 -29.32 14.40 9.35
CA ARG A 3 -28.28 13.85 10.22
C ARG A 3 -28.29 12.32 10.34
N HIS A 4 -29.39 11.66 9.97
CA HIS A 4 -29.50 10.19 9.94
C HIS A 4 -29.19 9.58 8.58
N ILE A 5 -29.14 10.37 7.51
CA ILE A 5 -28.83 9.94 6.16
C ILE A 5 -27.54 10.54 5.61
N GLY A 6 -27.04 11.61 6.23
CA GLY A 6 -25.81 12.30 5.78
C GLY A 6 -25.94 13.02 4.44
N GLN A 7 -27.17 13.26 3.91
CA GLN A 7 -27.39 13.87 2.60
C GLN A 7 -28.14 15.19 2.70
N GLN A 8 -27.76 16.14 1.87
CA GLN A 8 -28.48 17.40 1.62
C GLN A 8 -28.72 17.56 0.12
N PRO A 9 -29.87 18.12 -0.31
CA PRO A 9 -31.08 18.39 0.48
C PRO A 9 -31.87 17.14 0.85
N VAL A 10 -32.66 17.18 1.92
CA VAL A 10 -33.60 16.12 2.26
C VAL A 10 -34.93 16.37 1.54
N VAL A 11 -35.42 15.34 0.88
CA VAL A 11 -36.67 15.43 0.08
C VAL A 11 -37.68 14.40 0.57
N PRO A 12 -38.42 14.64 1.66
CA PRO A 12 -39.52 13.78 2.05
C PRO A 12 -40.72 13.94 1.08
N GLY A 13 -41.48 12.87 0.91
CA GLY A 13 -42.78 12.92 0.26
C GLY A 13 -43.86 13.31 1.27
N VAL A 14 -44.74 14.27 0.92
CA VAL A 14 -45.85 14.67 1.76
C VAL A 14 -47.15 14.36 1.02
N PRO A 15 -48.08 13.56 1.61
CA PRO A 15 -49.40 13.32 1.03
C PRO A 15 -50.20 14.60 0.94
N TRP A 16 -50.73 14.86 -0.25
CA TRP A 16 -51.58 16.01 -0.52
C TRP A 16 -52.98 15.56 -0.95
N MET A 17 -54.00 15.90 -0.16
CA MET A 17 -55.39 15.67 -0.50
C MET A 17 -55.98 16.87 -1.26
N GLY A 18 -56.21 16.69 -2.54
CA GLY A 18 -56.73 17.74 -3.43
C GLY A 18 -58.21 18.11 -3.20
N ARG A 19 -58.85 17.62 -2.14
CA ARG A 19 -60.28 17.81 -1.89
C ARG A 19 -60.65 19.08 -1.16
N LEU A 20 -59.80 19.61 -0.27
CA LEU A 20 -60.16 20.74 0.58
C LEU A 20 -60.24 22.05 -0.24
N GLY A 21 -61.43 22.65 -0.23
CA GLY A 21 -61.72 23.93 -0.89
C GLY A 21 -61.90 23.86 -2.42
N ASN A 22 -62.21 22.68 -2.97
CA ASN A 22 -62.38 22.46 -4.41
C ASN A 22 -63.68 21.75 -4.75
N ALA A 23 -64.15 21.85 -6.01
CA ALA A 23 -65.27 21.08 -6.56
C ALA A 23 -65.04 19.55 -6.46
N SER A 24 -63.76 19.09 -6.42
CA SER A 24 -63.35 17.71 -6.19
C SER A 24 -63.68 17.19 -4.78
N ALA A 25 -64.08 18.03 -3.82
CA ALA A 25 -64.55 17.60 -2.52
C ALA A 25 -65.74 16.62 -2.56
N ARG A 26 -66.53 16.69 -3.65
CA ARG A 26 -67.71 15.84 -3.91
C ARG A 26 -67.40 14.67 -4.85
N SER A 27 -66.18 14.50 -5.29
CA SER A 27 -65.79 13.42 -6.21
C SER A 27 -65.61 12.08 -5.47
N VAL A 28 -66.17 11.01 -6.01
CA VAL A 28 -66.02 9.64 -5.52
C VAL A 28 -64.78 9.00 -6.16
N ALA A 29 -63.66 9.70 -6.20
CA ALA A 29 -62.36 9.22 -6.76
C ALA A 29 -61.21 9.53 -5.84
N THR A 30 -60.10 8.81 -5.96
CA THR A 30 -58.87 9.13 -5.26
C THR A 30 -58.26 10.41 -5.80
N VAL A 31 -58.16 11.43 -4.95
CA VAL A 31 -57.64 12.78 -5.28
C VAL A 31 -56.43 13.08 -4.40
N MET A 32 -55.61 12.04 -4.16
CA MET A 32 -54.37 12.14 -3.40
C MET A 32 -53.19 12.20 -4.35
N ASN A 33 -52.27 13.06 -4.06
CA ASN A 33 -50.94 13.13 -4.69
C ASN A 33 -49.86 13.13 -3.62
N ILE A 34 -48.66 12.68 -3.94
CA ILE A 34 -47.49 12.80 -3.07
C ILE A 34 -46.61 13.90 -3.66
N VAL A 35 -46.35 14.94 -2.87
CA VAL A 35 -45.57 16.09 -3.29
C VAL A 35 -44.21 16.03 -2.62
N PRO A 36 -43.10 16.05 -3.40
CA PRO A 36 -41.76 16.14 -2.83
C PRO A 36 -41.56 17.49 -2.18
N LEU A 37 -41.10 17.48 -0.95
CA LEU A 37 -40.77 18.67 -0.18
C LEU A 37 -39.25 18.82 -0.09
N VAL A 38 -38.67 19.73 -0.85
CA VAL A 38 -37.22 19.97 -0.82
C VAL A 38 -36.91 20.87 0.38
N LEU A 39 -36.21 20.34 1.35
CA LEU A 39 -35.79 21.03 2.55
C LEU A 39 -34.27 21.16 2.57
N ASP A 40 -33.80 22.39 2.55
CA ASP A 40 -32.41 22.74 2.84
C ASP A 40 -32.40 23.24 4.30
N MET A 41 -31.88 22.40 5.18
CA MET A 41 -31.92 22.59 6.62
C MET A 41 -30.56 23.06 7.12
N ASP A 42 -30.43 24.36 7.31
CA ASP A 42 -29.30 24.92 8.04
C ASP A 42 -29.50 24.63 9.54
N GLN A 43 -28.67 23.72 10.09
CA GLN A 43 -28.80 23.25 11.47
C GLN A 43 -28.39 24.28 12.52
N ASP A 44 -27.70 25.35 12.12
CA ASP A 44 -27.28 26.45 12.99
C ASP A 44 -28.34 27.53 13.14
N ARG A 45 -29.42 27.46 12.34
CA ARG A 45 -30.55 28.37 12.48
C ARG A 45 -31.39 28.02 13.71
N PRO A 46 -31.99 29.06 14.35
CA PRO A 46 -32.98 28.87 15.40
C PRO A 46 -34.13 27.97 14.95
N LEU A 47 -34.60 27.11 15.85
CA LEU A 47 -35.63 26.10 15.56
C LEU A 47 -36.94 26.75 15.07
N ASP A 48 -37.34 27.91 15.63
CA ASP A 48 -38.53 28.65 15.22
C ASP A 48 -38.41 29.15 13.77
N GLU A 49 -37.25 29.64 13.34
CA GLU A 49 -37.01 30.03 11.95
C GLU A 49 -37.11 28.85 11.00
N LEU A 50 -36.56 27.67 11.37
CA LEU A 50 -36.67 26.45 10.60
C LEU A 50 -38.14 25.99 10.46
N ILE A 51 -38.95 26.10 11.51
CA ILE A 51 -40.39 25.83 11.48
C ILE A 51 -41.08 26.75 10.50
N VAL A 52 -40.83 28.07 10.56
CA VAL A 52 -41.40 29.06 9.64
C VAL A 52 -40.98 28.79 8.19
N GLN A 53 -39.71 28.44 7.95
CA GLN A 53 -39.21 28.08 6.62
C GLN A 53 -39.92 26.83 6.09
N THR A 54 -40.01 25.77 6.89
CA THR A 54 -40.72 24.53 6.54
C THR A 54 -42.17 24.79 6.19
N ALA A 55 -42.88 25.61 7.01
CA ALA A 55 -44.27 26.01 6.75
C ALA A 55 -44.44 26.77 5.42
N ARG A 56 -43.47 27.64 5.10
CA ARG A 56 -43.48 28.36 3.80
C ARG A 56 -43.29 27.41 2.62
N GLN A 57 -42.35 26.45 2.72
CA GLN A 57 -42.11 25.42 1.70
C GLN A 57 -43.34 24.50 1.52
N LEU A 58 -43.96 24.08 2.60
CA LEU A 58 -45.22 23.32 2.55
C LEU A 58 -46.32 24.11 1.84
N LYS A 59 -46.50 25.42 2.12
CA LYS A 59 -47.47 26.28 1.46
C LYS A 59 -47.18 26.43 -0.04
N LEU A 60 -45.89 26.49 -0.42
CA LEU A 60 -45.49 26.56 -1.83
C LEU A 60 -45.75 25.23 -2.53
N ALA A 61 -45.38 24.10 -1.93
CA ALA A 61 -45.60 22.76 -2.46
C ALA A 61 -47.12 22.51 -2.66
N ARG A 62 -47.98 22.97 -1.73
CA ARG A 62 -49.45 22.89 -1.87
C ARG A 62 -50.01 23.61 -3.11
N ARG A 63 -49.45 24.75 -3.49
CA ARG A 63 -49.90 25.50 -4.69
C ARG A 63 -49.72 24.67 -5.97
N HIS A 64 -48.68 23.81 -6.00
CA HIS A 64 -48.33 22.96 -7.12
C HIS A 64 -48.78 21.49 -6.94
N GLY A 65 -49.50 21.17 -5.86
CA GLY A 65 -49.89 19.80 -5.50
C GLY A 65 -50.79 19.07 -6.51
N ARG A 66 -51.31 19.79 -7.51
CA ARG A 66 -52.07 19.20 -8.64
C ARG A 66 -51.16 18.58 -9.72
N TYR A 67 -49.87 18.94 -9.76
CA TYR A 67 -48.90 18.35 -10.69
C TYR A 67 -48.55 16.96 -10.23
N ARG A 68 -48.92 15.94 -10.98
CA ARG A 68 -48.82 14.53 -10.56
C ARG A 68 -47.39 14.08 -10.41
N SER A 69 -47.11 13.30 -9.41
CA SER A 69 -45.79 12.72 -9.15
C SER A 69 -45.27 11.87 -10.30
N GLU A 70 -46.19 11.18 -11.04
CA GLU A 70 -45.82 10.41 -12.24
C GLU A 70 -45.34 11.33 -13.38
N GLN A 71 -45.95 12.53 -13.52
CA GLN A 71 -45.50 13.47 -14.52
C GLN A 71 -44.15 14.08 -14.17
N MET A 72 -43.92 14.40 -12.89
CA MET A 72 -42.60 14.86 -12.38
C MET A 72 -41.49 13.85 -12.71
N ARG A 73 -41.77 12.54 -12.58
CA ARG A 73 -40.82 11.47 -12.93
C ARG A 73 -40.48 11.47 -14.42
N ARG A 74 -41.49 11.70 -15.30
CA ARG A 74 -41.31 11.76 -16.75
C ARG A 74 -40.50 12.97 -17.17
N ASP A 75 -40.82 14.14 -16.60
CA ASP A 75 -40.18 15.40 -16.97
C ASP A 75 -38.70 15.46 -16.53
N GLN A 76 -38.29 14.70 -15.51
CA GLN A 76 -36.92 14.57 -15.09
C GLN A 76 -36.09 13.61 -15.97
N ALA A 77 -36.66 13.10 -17.06
CA ALA A 77 -35.99 12.22 -18.05
C ALA A 77 -35.14 11.08 -17.43
N ARG A 78 -35.60 10.53 -16.31
CA ARG A 78 -34.88 9.41 -15.66
C ARG A 78 -35.06 8.14 -16.47
N PRO A 79 -33.98 7.41 -16.84
CA PRO A 79 -34.08 6.22 -17.66
C PRO A 79 -35.02 5.20 -17.03
N GLY A 80 -35.99 4.72 -17.87
CA GLY A 80 -36.92 3.66 -17.47
C GLY A 80 -38.12 4.08 -16.63
N GLY A 81 -38.35 5.38 -16.35
CA GLY A 81 -39.46 5.83 -15.52
C GLY A 81 -39.42 5.30 -14.05
N GLN A 82 -38.37 4.56 -13.70
CA GLN A 82 -38.13 3.96 -12.40
C GLN A 82 -37.16 4.87 -11.63
N GLY A 83 -37.61 5.57 -10.67
CA GLY A 83 -36.78 6.38 -9.78
C GLY A 83 -37.68 7.16 -8.83
N ARG A 84 -37.39 7.07 -7.56
CA ARG A 84 -38.11 7.85 -6.54
C ARG A 84 -37.77 9.31 -6.70
N ILE A 85 -38.76 10.19 -6.62
CA ILE A 85 -38.57 11.64 -6.62
C ILE A 85 -38.51 12.21 -5.18
N HIS A 86 -38.76 11.36 -4.20
CA HIS A 86 -38.68 11.67 -2.78
C HIS A 86 -38.15 10.45 -2.01
N GLY A 87 -37.62 10.68 -0.81
CA GLY A 87 -37.27 9.67 0.18
C GLY A 87 -38.48 9.24 1.01
N PRO A 88 -38.36 9.24 2.36
CA PRO A 88 -39.44 8.83 3.24
C PRO A 88 -40.72 9.62 3.03
N LEU A 89 -41.88 8.95 3.25
CA LEU A 89 -43.18 9.59 3.27
C LEU A 89 -43.42 10.14 4.69
N LEU A 90 -43.76 11.42 4.79
CA LEU A 90 -44.16 12.05 6.03
C LEU A 90 -45.64 12.38 6.00
N ASN A 91 -46.44 11.62 6.77
CA ASN A 91 -47.89 11.75 6.82
C ASN A 91 -48.31 12.26 8.21
N ILE A 92 -48.86 13.45 8.26
CA ILE A 92 -49.31 14.09 9.50
C ILE A 92 -50.85 14.18 9.50
N LEU A 93 -51.45 13.41 10.38
CA LEU A 93 -52.92 13.31 10.55
C LEU A 93 -53.28 13.81 11.94
N PRO A 94 -53.54 15.13 12.09
CA PRO A 94 -53.86 15.72 13.38
C PRO A 94 -55.25 15.38 13.94
N PHE A 95 -56.06 14.61 13.20
CA PHE A 95 -57.42 14.21 13.55
C PHE A 95 -57.54 12.71 13.46
N ASP A 96 -57.57 12.05 14.58
CA ASP A 96 -57.95 10.62 14.72
C ASP A 96 -59.10 10.60 15.70
N ALA A 97 -60.28 11.12 15.26
CA ALA A 97 -61.45 11.14 16.09
C ALA A 97 -62.17 9.77 16.02
N PRO A 98 -62.57 9.21 17.14
CA PRO A 98 -63.38 8.01 17.14
C PRO A 98 -64.68 8.30 16.38
N TYR A 99 -65.12 7.33 15.58
CA TYR A 99 -66.31 7.46 14.79
C TYR A 99 -67.50 7.34 15.73
N ARG A 100 -68.16 8.49 16.04
CA ARG A 100 -69.39 8.54 16.83
C ARG A 100 -70.54 8.92 15.98
N GLN A 101 -71.43 7.97 15.69
CA GLN A 101 -72.58 8.25 14.89
C GLN A 101 -73.79 7.46 15.46
N ALA A 102 -74.88 8.17 15.78
CA ALA A 102 -76.18 7.60 16.23
C ALA A 102 -76.09 6.61 17.46
N GLY A 103 -75.20 6.93 18.43
CA GLY A 103 -75.04 6.12 19.64
C GLY A 103 -74.10 4.94 19.50
N LEU A 104 -73.40 4.82 18.36
CA LEU A 104 -72.35 3.83 18.15
C LEU A 104 -71.02 4.52 18.28
N ASP A 105 -70.14 3.97 19.15
CA ASP A 105 -68.71 4.27 19.20
C ASP A 105 -67.99 3.21 18.43
N ALA A 106 -67.27 3.60 17.38
CA ALA A 106 -66.46 2.67 16.57
C ALA A 106 -65.02 3.09 16.54
N ASP A 107 -64.12 2.19 16.92
CA ASP A 107 -62.70 2.37 16.78
C ASP A 107 -62.21 1.80 15.42
N GLN A 108 -61.41 2.59 14.75
CA GLN A 108 -60.76 2.15 13.50
C GLN A 108 -59.47 1.41 13.79
N VAL A 109 -59.43 0.11 13.50
CA VAL A 109 -58.21 -0.68 13.50
C VAL A 109 -57.67 -0.78 12.07
N VAL A 110 -56.55 -0.18 11.79
CA VAL A 110 -55.88 -0.26 10.48
C VAL A 110 -54.96 -1.47 10.46
N TYR A 111 -55.34 -2.51 9.74
CA TYR A 111 -54.53 -3.72 9.59
C TYR A 111 -53.45 -3.60 8.54
N SER A 112 -53.61 -2.70 7.56
CA SER A 112 -52.64 -2.46 6.52
C SER A 112 -52.85 -1.07 5.91
N THR A 113 -51.77 -0.33 5.74
CA THR A 113 -51.78 0.98 5.04
C THR A 113 -51.54 0.84 3.53
N GLY A 114 -51.46 -0.39 3.03
CA GLY A 114 -51.11 -0.71 1.65
C GLY A 114 -49.59 -0.90 1.45
N PRO A 115 -49.12 -1.04 0.22
CA PRO A 115 -47.71 -1.27 -0.06
C PRO A 115 -46.86 -0.05 0.31
N VAL A 116 -45.84 -0.27 1.14
CA VAL A 116 -44.85 0.74 1.49
C VAL A 116 -43.67 0.62 0.52
N GLU A 117 -43.45 1.68 -0.29
CA GLU A 117 -42.37 1.68 -1.28
C GLU A 117 -41.01 1.81 -0.60
N ASP A 118 -40.93 2.55 0.50
CA ASP A 118 -39.71 2.84 1.25
C ASP A 118 -39.97 2.84 2.76
N PHE A 119 -40.11 4.01 3.33
CA PHE A 119 -40.25 4.28 4.75
C PHE A 119 -41.35 5.33 4.94
N ASN A 120 -42.36 5.01 5.74
CA ASN A 120 -43.44 5.93 6.09
C ASN A 120 -43.37 6.32 7.55
N LEU A 121 -43.40 7.62 7.80
CA LEU A 121 -43.55 8.20 9.13
C LEU A 121 -44.93 8.80 9.26
N ASN A 122 -45.81 8.16 10.05
CA ASN A 122 -47.15 8.65 10.31
C ASN A 122 -47.21 9.27 11.70
N VAL A 123 -47.64 10.52 11.79
CA VAL A 123 -47.90 11.21 13.05
C VAL A 123 -49.43 11.42 13.17
N ARG A 124 -50.05 10.82 14.18
CA ARG A 124 -51.49 10.89 14.42
C ARG A 124 -51.79 11.49 15.78
N ALA A 125 -52.90 12.22 15.90
CA ALA A 125 -53.42 12.61 17.22
C ALA A 125 -53.86 11.34 17.98
N ALA A 126 -53.58 11.31 19.29
CA ALA A 126 -54.10 10.26 20.17
C ALA A 126 -55.43 10.69 20.76
N PRO A 127 -56.54 9.98 20.49
CA PRO A 127 -57.88 10.48 20.84
C PRO A 127 -58.13 10.66 22.33
N ASP A 128 -57.50 9.84 23.15
CA ASP A 128 -57.83 9.74 24.58
C ASP A 128 -56.83 10.40 25.52
N ALA A 129 -55.70 10.92 25.05
CA ALA A 129 -54.60 11.37 25.89
C ALA A 129 -54.09 12.80 25.60
N GLY A 130 -54.71 13.54 24.68
CA GLY A 130 -54.23 14.86 24.29
C GLY A 130 -52.78 14.88 23.71
N GLY A 131 -52.29 13.72 23.25
CA GLY A 131 -50.96 13.50 22.74
C GLY A 131 -50.90 13.14 21.26
N MET A 132 -49.73 12.78 20.77
CA MET A 132 -49.49 12.29 19.41
C MET A 132 -48.96 10.89 19.43
N ARG A 133 -49.40 10.07 18.48
CA ARG A 133 -48.87 8.73 18.20
C ARG A 133 -47.94 8.77 16.98
N LEU A 134 -46.76 8.29 17.16
CA LEU A 134 -45.77 8.11 16.10
C LEU A 134 -45.82 6.66 15.62
N GLN A 135 -46.02 6.44 14.32
CA GLN A 135 -46.03 5.13 13.69
C GLN A 135 -45.00 5.09 12.54
N VAL A 136 -44.15 4.10 12.54
CA VAL A 136 -43.14 3.87 11.50
C VAL A 136 -43.53 2.59 10.73
N GLU A 137 -43.51 2.67 9.42
CA GLU A 137 -43.77 1.56 8.52
C GLU A 137 -42.67 1.53 7.46
N ALA A 138 -42.16 0.37 7.12
CA ALA A 138 -41.10 0.27 6.13
C ALA A 138 -41.24 -0.95 5.23
N ASN A 139 -40.61 -0.90 4.07
CA ASN A 139 -40.58 -2.02 3.15
C ASN A 139 -39.63 -3.11 3.67
N PRO A 140 -40.10 -4.32 3.98
CA PRO A 140 -39.28 -5.40 4.55
C PRO A 140 -38.20 -5.92 3.58
N ARG A 141 -38.27 -5.54 2.29
CA ARG A 141 -37.18 -5.85 1.33
C ARG A 141 -36.00 -4.88 1.44
N LEU A 142 -36.18 -3.72 2.08
CA LEU A 142 -35.18 -2.67 2.21
C LEU A 142 -34.67 -2.53 3.65
N TYR A 143 -35.52 -2.84 4.64
CA TYR A 143 -35.23 -2.63 6.06
C TYR A 143 -35.50 -3.92 6.85
N ALA A 144 -34.61 -4.24 7.77
CA ALA A 144 -34.83 -5.32 8.73
C ALA A 144 -35.76 -4.87 9.87
N ALA A 145 -36.51 -5.82 10.46
CA ALA A 145 -37.48 -5.52 11.50
C ALA A 145 -36.84 -4.81 12.70
N GLU A 146 -35.68 -5.31 13.16
CA GLU A 146 -34.97 -4.78 14.32
C GLU A 146 -34.53 -3.32 14.14
N GLU A 147 -34.27 -2.91 12.87
CA GLU A 147 -33.91 -1.54 12.54
C GLU A 147 -35.13 -0.61 12.63
N ILE A 148 -36.25 -1.09 12.13
CA ILE A 148 -37.52 -0.35 12.19
C ILE A 148 -37.98 -0.14 13.63
N ASP A 149 -37.82 -1.14 14.49
CA ASP A 149 -38.21 -1.05 15.90
C ASP A 149 -37.45 0.00 16.69
N ARG A 150 -36.23 0.34 16.27
CA ARG A 150 -35.38 1.37 16.90
C ARG A 150 -35.73 2.79 16.45
N HIS A 151 -36.25 2.98 15.26
CA HIS A 151 -36.54 4.31 14.71
C HIS A 151 -37.54 5.16 15.54
N PRO A 152 -38.62 4.63 16.07
CA PRO A 152 -39.53 5.40 16.91
C PRO A 152 -38.87 5.98 18.17
N ALA A 153 -38.09 5.16 18.89
CA ALA A 153 -37.36 5.58 20.08
C ALA A 153 -36.34 6.68 19.76
N ARG A 154 -35.56 6.49 18.67
CA ARG A 154 -34.56 7.46 18.19
C ARG A 154 -35.21 8.79 17.79
N LEU A 155 -36.32 8.73 17.06
CA LEU A 155 -37.05 9.93 16.63
C LEU A 155 -37.66 10.69 17.83
N LEU A 156 -38.24 9.97 18.81
CA LEU A 156 -38.79 10.59 20.01
C LEU A 156 -37.70 11.24 20.87
N ALA A 157 -36.58 10.57 21.07
CA ALA A 157 -35.44 11.14 21.78
C ALA A 157 -34.92 12.40 21.09
N PHE A 158 -34.73 12.35 19.77
CA PHE A 158 -34.33 13.51 18.97
C PHE A 158 -35.31 14.68 19.07
N LEU A 159 -36.63 14.41 18.93
CA LEU A 159 -37.65 15.48 19.03
C LEU A 159 -37.68 16.11 20.43
N ARG A 160 -37.58 15.32 21.49
CA ARG A 160 -37.56 15.84 22.88
C ARG A 160 -36.34 16.74 23.09
N ALA A 161 -35.15 16.30 22.63
CA ALA A 161 -33.93 17.09 22.74
C ALA A 161 -33.99 18.36 21.86
N ALA A 162 -34.56 18.27 20.65
CA ALA A 162 -34.72 19.40 19.75
C ALA A 162 -35.63 20.50 20.31
N LEU A 163 -36.69 20.14 21.06
CA LEU A 163 -37.59 21.09 21.70
C LEU A 163 -36.94 21.84 22.87
N GLN A 164 -35.82 21.37 23.38
CA GLN A 164 -35.05 22.01 24.45
C GLN A 164 -33.83 22.78 23.95
N ALA A 165 -33.53 22.68 22.66
CA ALA A 165 -32.36 23.26 22.03
C ALA A 165 -32.73 24.48 21.19
N ASP A 166 -31.88 25.51 21.18
CA ASP A 166 -32.04 26.67 20.34
C ASP A 166 -31.86 26.36 18.86
N THR A 167 -30.93 25.46 18.54
CA THR A 167 -30.64 25.02 17.16
C THR A 167 -30.60 23.50 17.09
N LEU A 168 -30.65 22.93 15.88
CA LEU A 168 -30.61 21.46 15.70
C LEU A 168 -29.21 20.86 15.75
N ARG A 169 -28.17 21.66 15.55
CA ARG A 169 -26.78 21.14 15.50
C ARG A 169 -26.37 20.42 16.79
N PRO A 170 -26.64 20.95 18.01
CA PRO A 170 -26.24 20.26 19.25
C PRO A 170 -27.08 19.05 19.61
N VAL A 171 -28.18 18.75 18.93
CA VAL A 171 -29.10 17.67 19.30
C VAL A 171 -28.47 16.30 18.97
N PRO A 172 -28.37 15.32 19.91
CA PRO A 172 -27.84 13.98 19.65
C PRO A 172 -28.78 13.19 18.71
N THR A 173 -28.18 12.29 17.92
CA THR A 173 -28.91 11.42 16.99
C THR A 173 -29.10 9.99 17.52
N LEU A 174 -28.36 9.61 18.56
CA LEU A 174 -28.50 8.37 19.29
C LEU A 174 -29.18 8.64 20.63
N TYR A 175 -29.97 7.70 21.14
CA TYR A 175 -30.46 7.68 22.50
C TYR A 175 -29.54 6.88 23.42
N ASP A 176 -29.71 6.97 24.73
CA ASP A 176 -28.72 6.52 25.72
C ASP A 176 -28.32 5.03 25.58
N GLU A 177 -29.28 4.13 25.32
CA GLU A 177 -28.96 2.70 25.15
C GLU A 177 -28.15 2.44 23.85
N GLU A 178 -28.47 3.16 22.75
CA GLU A 178 -27.67 3.07 21.53
C GLU A 178 -26.28 3.66 21.72
N LEU A 179 -26.20 4.79 22.40
CA LEU A 179 -24.92 5.41 22.74
C LEU A 179 -24.03 4.44 23.52
N SER A 180 -24.60 3.83 24.59
CA SER A 180 -23.90 2.84 25.41
C SER A 180 -23.46 1.63 24.61
N HIS A 181 -24.26 1.17 23.65
CA HIS A 181 -23.92 0.04 22.79
C HIS A 181 -22.77 0.38 21.83
N TRP A 182 -22.90 1.47 21.05
CA TRP A 182 -21.93 1.79 19.99
C TRP A 182 -20.62 2.36 20.49
N VAL A 183 -20.63 3.02 21.62
CA VAL A 183 -19.41 3.58 22.25
C VAL A 183 -18.81 2.61 23.27
N GLY A 184 -19.65 1.94 24.06
CA GLY A 184 -19.22 1.03 25.11
C GLY A 184 -19.03 -0.40 24.63
N VAL A 185 -20.15 -1.08 24.28
CA VAL A 185 -20.13 -2.54 24.01
C VAL A 185 -19.25 -2.90 22.80
N VAL A 186 -19.38 -2.15 21.70
CA VAL A 186 -18.58 -2.41 20.48
C VAL A 186 -17.10 -2.11 20.70
N ASN A 187 -16.80 -1.17 21.58
CA ASN A 187 -15.44 -0.78 21.95
C ASN A 187 -14.96 -1.38 23.28
N ASP A 188 -15.65 -2.42 23.78
CA ASP A 188 -15.17 -3.18 24.96
C ASP A 188 -14.02 -4.10 24.56
N THR A 189 -12.87 -3.48 24.35
CA THR A 189 -11.63 -4.14 23.91
C THR A 189 -10.60 -4.22 25.02
N ALA A 190 -11.02 -3.98 26.28
CA ALA A 190 -10.13 -4.00 27.43
C ALA A 190 -9.47 -5.38 27.58
N HIS A 191 -8.14 -5.41 27.49
CA HIS A 191 -7.37 -6.63 27.64
C HIS A 191 -6.11 -6.34 28.46
N PRO A 192 -5.74 -7.20 29.40
CA PRO A 192 -4.52 -7.02 30.18
C PRO A 192 -3.28 -7.21 29.30
N VAL A 193 -2.53 -6.16 29.13
CA VAL A 193 -1.25 -6.16 28.41
C VAL A 193 -0.17 -5.65 29.37
N PRO A 194 0.94 -6.37 29.54
CA PRO A 194 2.01 -5.96 30.45
C PRO A 194 2.56 -4.59 30.09
N ASP A 195 2.91 -3.79 31.06
CA ASP A 195 3.57 -2.51 30.85
C ASP A 195 5.07 -2.74 30.71
N THR A 196 5.49 -3.14 29.53
CA THR A 196 6.84 -3.59 29.18
C THR A 196 7.28 -2.99 27.84
N THR A 197 8.47 -3.32 27.40
CA THR A 197 9.07 -2.82 26.15
C THR A 197 9.36 -3.95 25.17
N LEU A 198 9.50 -3.62 23.88
CA LEU A 198 9.96 -4.58 22.85
C LEU A 198 11.30 -5.21 23.24
N VAL A 199 12.20 -4.41 23.82
CA VAL A 199 13.54 -4.85 24.24
C VAL A 199 13.45 -6.00 25.24
N VAL A 200 12.60 -5.87 26.26
CA VAL A 200 12.40 -6.92 27.27
C VAL A 200 11.81 -8.18 26.64
N LEU A 201 10.74 -8.04 25.86
CA LEU A 201 10.03 -9.17 25.25
C LEU A 201 10.93 -9.95 24.28
N VAL A 202 11.69 -9.25 23.42
CA VAL A 202 12.62 -9.89 22.47
C VAL A 202 13.72 -10.64 23.21
N ARG A 203 14.29 -10.06 24.30
CA ARG A 203 15.31 -10.75 25.10
C ARG A 203 14.79 -11.99 25.83
N GLU A 204 13.58 -11.93 26.34
CA GLU A 204 12.93 -13.10 26.95
C GLU A 204 12.71 -14.21 25.93
N ALA A 205 12.16 -13.89 24.75
CA ALA A 205 11.98 -14.84 23.66
C ALA A 205 13.32 -15.42 23.17
N SER A 206 14.36 -14.60 23.03
CA SER A 206 15.70 -15.06 22.64
C SER A 206 16.31 -16.06 23.64
N ARG A 207 16.06 -15.87 24.93
CA ARG A 207 16.49 -16.83 25.97
C ARG A 207 15.67 -18.12 25.93
N GLN A 208 14.36 -18.03 25.72
CA GLN A 208 13.45 -19.19 25.68
C GLN A 208 13.71 -20.06 24.45
N HIS A 209 14.07 -19.44 23.31
CA HIS A 209 14.28 -20.10 22.03
C HIS A 209 15.73 -20.05 21.55
N ALA A 210 16.68 -20.10 22.46
CA ALA A 210 18.11 -19.85 22.27
C ALA A 210 18.72 -20.56 21.04
N SER A 211 18.43 -21.83 20.83
CA SER A 211 18.92 -22.62 19.69
C SER A 211 18.04 -22.55 18.44
N GLY A 212 16.92 -21.83 18.51
CA GLY A 212 16.03 -21.58 17.37
C GLY A 212 16.66 -20.65 16.35
N GLU A 213 16.27 -20.79 15.10
CA GLU A 213 16.65 -19.86 14.03
C GLU A 213 15.92 -18.51 14.23
N ALA A 214 16.67 -17.40 14.25
CA ALA A 214 16.11 -16.05 14.39
C ALA A 214 15.99 -15.34 13.04
N LEU A 215 17.09 -15.32 12.26
CA LEU A 215 17.13 -14.64 10.96
C LEU A 215 17.66 -15.59 9.87
N ARG A 216 17.09 -15.44 8.68
CA ARG A 216 17.52 -16.13 7.47
C ARG A 216 17.48 -15.23 6.26
N MET A 217 18.57 -15.18 5.50
CA MET A 217 18.64 -14.57 4.19
C MET A 217 19.57 -15.38 3.30
N GLN A 218 19.07 -15.96 2.21
CA GLN A 218 19.83 -16.86 1.35
C GLN A 218 20.49 -18.02 2.15
N ASN A 219 21.84 -18.08 2.16
CA ASN A 219 22.62 -19.06 2.90
C ASN A 219 23.00 -18.62 4.32
N GLU A 220 22.79 -17.35 4.67
CA GLU A 220 23.05 -16.80 5.98
C GLU A 220 21.92 -17.19 6.94
N ARG A 221 22.28 -17.77 8.08
CA ARG A 221 21.35 -18.15 9.15
C ARG A 221 21.94 -17.76 10.50
N LEU A 222 21.11 -17.13 11.32
CA LEU A 222 21.47 -16.72 12.67
C LEU A 222 20.48 -17.37 13.65
N ASP A 223 21.02 -18.01 14.69
CA ASP A 223 20.20 -18.44 15.82
C ASP A 223 19.94 -17.29 16.82
N TYR A 224 19.00 -17.49 17.75
CA TYR A 224 18.62 -16.47 18.72
C TYR A 224 19.77 -16.11 19.68
N VAL A 225 20.69 -17.05 20.01
CA VAL A 225 21.87 -16.74 20.84
C VAL A 225 22.80 -15.77 20.12
N THR A 226 23.11 -16.05 18.88
CA THR A 226 23.98 -15.21 18.06
C THR A 226 23.33 -13.86 17.78
N PHE A 227 22.05 -13.86 17.44
CA PHE A 227 21.27 -12.63 17.26
C PHE A 227 21.31 -11.73 18.50
N ASP A 228 20.96 -12.27 19.67
CA ASP A 228 20.91 -11.49 20.91
C ASP A 228 22.29 -10.93 21.31
N ALA A 229 23.34 -11.76 21.15
CA ALA A 229 24.71 -11.33 21.43
C ALA A 229 25.19 -10.22 20.48
N GLN A 230 24.88 -10.34 19.19
CA GLN A 230 25.24 -9.33 18.18
C GLN A 230 24.51 -8.01 18.41
N VAL A 231 23.20 -8.08 18.70
CA VAL A 231 22.39 -6.90 19.03
C VAL A 231 22.91 -6.22 20.31
N ASP A 232 23.29 -6.99 21.35
CA ASP A 232 23.85 -6.42 22.57
C ASP A 232 25.20 -5.72 22.32
N ALA A 233 26.09 -6.33 21.55
CA ALA A 233 27.36 -5.74 21.18
C ALA A 233 27.19 -4.44 20.36
N ALA A 234 26.31 -4.46 19.38
CA ALA A 234 26.01 -3.28 18.56
C ALA A 234 25.38 -2.15 19.39
N ALA A 235 24.45 -2.48 20.31
CA ALA A 235 23.85 -1.51 21.21
C ALA A 235 24.89 -0.81 22.11
N ARG A 236 25.85 -1.57 22.68
CA ARG A 236 26.93 -1.00 23.48
C ARG A 236 27.82 -0.05 22.70
N ARG A 237 28.07 -0.36 21.42
CA ARG A 237 28.82 0.51 20.51
C ARG A 237 28.08 1.80 20.19
N LEU A 238 26.77 1.74 20.02
CA LEU A 238 25.94 2.93 19.86
C LEU A 238 26.01 3.81 21.12
N VAL A 239 25.92 3.22 22.33
CA VAL A 239 26.07 3.95 23.59
C VAL A 239 27.48 4.55 23.69
N GLN A 240 28.52 3.82 23.28
CA GLN A 240 29.91 4.33 23.27
C GLN A 240 30.08 5.47 22.25
N ALA A 241 29.34 5.45 21.13
CA ALA A 241 29.30 6.54 20.16
C ALA A 241 28.45 7.74 20.62
N GLY A 242 27.99 7.73 21.89
CA GLY A 242 27.29 8.84 22.53
C GLY A 242 25.77 8.84 22.35
N VAL A 243 25.15 7.72 21.91
CA VAL A 243 23.70 7.56 21.87
C VAL A 243 23.17 7.44 23.31
N GLN A 244 22.16 8.24 23.62
CA GLN A 244 21.48 8.31 24.92
C GLN A 244 20.05 7.81 24.86
N PRO A 245 19.42 7.45 25.98
CA PRO A 245 18.00 7.11 26.02
C PRO A 245 17.14 8.23 25.43
N ARG A 246 16.15 7.83 24.62
CA ARG A 246 15.20 8.70 23.90
C ARG A 246 15.79 9.48 22.72
N ASP A 247 17.08 9.32 22.41
CA ASP A 247 17.62 9.84 21.17
C ASP A 247 16.96 9.20 19.95
N ILE A 248 17.08 9.85 18.80
CA ILE A 248 16.72 9.30 17.52
C ILE A 248 17.99 8.87 16.81
N VAL A 249 18.02 7.64 16.32
CA VAL A 249 19.09 7.11 15.46
C VAL A 249 18.50 6.75 14.11
N ALA A 250 18.96 7.44 13.07
CA ALA A 250 18.49 7.15 11.71
C ALA A 250 19.21 5.92 11.13
N VAL A 251 18.54 5.22 10.21
CA VAL A 251 19.07 4.03 9.55
C VAL A 251 18.88 4.18 8.05
N ALA A 252 19.98 4.18 7.30
CA ALA A 252 20.02 4.23 5.85
C ALA A 252 20.75 2.97 5.32
N LEU A 253 20.09 1.83 5.37
CA LEU A 253 20.66 0.54 4.98
C LEU A 253 19.75 -0.18 4.00
N PRO A 254 20.32 -0.91 3.03
CA PRO A 254 19.56 -1.86 2.24
C PRO A 254 19.06 -3.01 3.14
N ARG A 255 17.97 -3.66 2.71
CA ARG A 255 17.41 -4.78 3.44
C ARG A 255 18.43 -5.91 3.59
N SER A 256 18.69 -6.29 4.84
CA SER A 256 19.69 -7.29 5.20
C SER A 256 19.50 -7.74 6.65
N PRO A 257 20.09 -8.87 7.09
CA PRO A 257 20.12 -9.25 8.50
C PRO A 257 20.75 -8.17 9.40
N ARG A 258 21.78 -7.47 8.93
CA ARG A 258 22.42 -6.37 9.67
C ARG A 258 21.49 -5.17 9.82
N MET A 259 20.67 -4.85 8.81
CA MET A 259 19.63 -3.83 8.94
C MET A 259 18.65 -4.20 10.05
N VAL A 260 18.12 -5.43 10.07
CA VAL A 260 17.21 -5.91 11.12
C VAL A 260 17.85 -5.79 12.50
N MET A 261 19.07 -6.33 12.66
CA MET A 261 19.80 -6.26 13.93
C MET A 261 20.10 -4.83 14.38
N SER A 262 20.34 -3.90 13.44
CA SER A 262 20.57 -2.48 13.76
C SER A 262 19.34 -1.83 14.41
N LEU A 263 18.14 -2.12 13.90
CA LEU A 263 16.90 -1.61 14.50
C LEU A 263 16.74 -2.08 15.95
N HIS A 264 16.99 -3.37 16.21
CA HIS A 264 16.95 -3.92 17.57
C HIS A 264 18.06 -3.36 18.47
N ALA A 265 19.26 -3.12 17.93
CA ALA A 265 20.36 -2.54 18.68
C ALA A 265 20.10 -1.10 19.11
N ILE A 266 19.48 -0.31 18.24
CA ILE A 266 19.07 1.07 18.51
C ILE A 266 18.08 1.11 19.68
N GLN A 267 17.04 0.28 19.63
CA GLN A 267 16.06 0.19 20.73
C GLN A 267 16.70 -0.28 22.03
N ARG A 268 17.64 -1.23 21.94
CA ARG A 268 18.37 -1.76 23.11
C ARG A 268 19.34 -0.72 23.70
N ALA A 269 19.84 0.22 22.89
CA ALA A 269 20.58 1.39 23.34
C ALA A 269 19.68 2.48 23.97
N GLY A 270 18.36 2.26 24.01
CA GLY A 270 17.36 3.18 24.56
C GLY A 270 16.90 4.26 23.61
N ALA A 271 17.27 4.19 22.33
CA ALA A 271 16.92 5.16 21.30
C ALA A 271 15.78 4.66 20.40
N ALA A 272 15.10 5.62 19.75
CA ALA A 272 14.13 5.33 18.70
C ALA A 272 14.83 5.21 17.34
N TYR A 273 14.50 4.21 16.53
CA TYR A 273 15.00 4.18 15.17
C TYR A 273 14.16 5.04 14.22
N LEU A 274 14.83 5.69 13.26
CA LEU A 274 14.25 6.44 12.16
C LEU A 274 14.68 5.79 10.84
N PRO A 275 13.81 5.05 10.15
CA PRO A 275 14.15 4.46 8.87
C PRO A 275 14.19 5.52 7.77
N LEU A 276 15.24 5.48 6.94
CA LEU A 276 15.40 6.31 5.76
C LEU A 276 15.29 5.44 4.51
N ASP A 277 14.52 5.91 3.55
CA ASP A 277 14.42 5.25 2.25
C ASP A 277 15.60 5.69 1.37
N ILE A 278 16.51 4.78 1.12
CA ILE A 278 17.74 5.03 0.36
C ILE A 278 17.52 5.28 -1.14
N GLU A 279 16.32 4.99 -1.65
CA GLU A 279 15.92 5.26 -3.03
C GLU A 279 15.31 6.67 -3.21
N GLN A 280 15.07 7.39 -2.13
CA GLN A 280 14.52 8.75 -2.21
C GLN A 280 15.58 9.77 -2.65
N PRO A 281 15.14 10.89 -3.26
CA PRO A 281 16.05 11.99 -3.60
C PRO A 281 16.82 12.49 -2.37
N ALA A 282 18.11 12.77 -2.53
CA ALA A 282 18.97 13.24 -1.46
C ALA A 282 18.42 14.50 -0.74
N ALA A 283 17.83 15.42 -1.51
CA ALA A 283 17.19 16.62 -0.95
C ALA A 283 16.05 16.30 0.02
N ARG A 284 15.30 15.22 -0.21
CA ARG A 284 14.24 14.77 0.71
C ARG A 284 14.82 14.15 1.97
N ILE A 285 15.82 13.28 1.84
CA ILE A 285 16.53 12.68 2.98
C ILE A 285 17.11 13.77 3.86
N GLN A 286 17.77 14.77 3.27
CA GLN A 286 18.33 15.92 3.99
C GLN A 286 17.28 16.70 4.76
N ARG A 287 16.07 16.93 4.16
CA ARG A 287 14.94 17.58 4.88
C ARG A 287 14.47 16.75 6.07
N ILE A 288 14.37 15.42 5.92
CA ILE A 288 14.00 14.54 7.02
C ILE A 288 15.05 14.60 8.13
N LEU A 289 16.35 14.53 7.80
CA LEU A 289 17.44 14.61 8.76
C LEU A 289 17.46 15.97 9.49
N ALA A 290 17.25 17.06 8.78
CA ALA A 290 17.16 18.39 9.36
C ALA A 290 15.98 18.56 10.32
N ALA A 291 14.83 17.96 9.99
CA ALA A 291 13.64 17.99 10.85
C ALA A 291 13.73 17.05 12.05
N ALA A 292 14.30 15.85 11.87
CA ALA A 292 14.39 14.85 12.93
C ALA A 292 15.57 15.06 13.87
N GLN A 293 16.64 15.71 13.41
CA GLN A 293 17.89 15.95 14.15
C GLN A 293 18.39 14.67 14.85
N PRO A 294 18.60 13.56 14.11
CA PRO A 294 19.04 12.31 14.73
C PRO A 294 20.43 12.48 15.34
N ARG A 295 20.68 11.75 16.43
CA ARG A 295 22.00 11.74 17.11
C ARG A 295 23.09 11.22 16.18
N THR A 296 22.78 10.22 15.36
CA THR A 296 23.67 9.63 14.36
C THR A 296 22.84 8.89 13.31
N VAL A 297 23.49 8.56 12.19
CA VAL A 297 22.90 7.74 11.11
C VAL A 297 23.72 6.45 10.95
N VAL A 298 23.06 5.30 10.97
CA VAL A 298 23.69 4.02 10.62
C VAL A 298 23.67 3.86 9.11
N VAL A 299 24.85 3.73 8.50
CA VAL A 299 25.09 3.65 7.06
C VAL A 299 25.97 2.47 6.70
N ASP A 300 26.03 2.13 5.44
CA ASP A 300 27.11 1.32 4.85
C ASP A 300 27.98 2.17 3.88
N GLU A 301 28.91 1.53 3.20
CA GLU A 301 29.81 2.20 2.25
C GLU A 301 29.02 2.84 1.09
N THR A 302 27.93 2.23 0.65
CA THR A 302 27.12 2.69 -0.49
C THR A 302 26.18 3.84 -0.14
N THR A 303 25.62 3.83 1.07
CA THR A 303 24.63 4.81 1.53
C THR A 303 25.24 6.03 2.23
N ARG A 304 26.54 6.00 2.55
CA ARG A 304 27.24 7.12 3.17
C ARG A 304 27.17 8.41 2.34
N THR A 305 27.15 8.31 1.02
CA THR A 305 27.03 9.45 0.10
C THR A 305 25.72 10.23 0.25
N LEU A 306 24.65 9.61 0.77
CA LEU A 306 23.39 10.27 1.06
C LEU A 306 23.48 11.36 2.13
N LEU A 307 24.55 11.31 2.94
CA LEU A 307 24.80 12.27 4.01
C LEU A 307 25.69 13.45 3.56
N GLU A 308 26.15 13.48 2.32
CA GLU A 308 26.97 14.59 1.80
C GLU A 308 26.20 15.91 1.92
N GLY A 309 26.87 16.92 2.53
CA GLY A 309 26.26 18.23 2.78
C GLY A 309 25.38 18.30 4.04
N THR A 310 25.39 17.28 4.90
CA THR A 310 24.77 17.32 6.23
C THR A 310 25.81 17.33 7.34
N ASP A 311 25.48 17.94 8.50
CA ASP A 311 26.34 17.95 9.69
C ASP A 311 26.04 16.77 10.65
N VAL A 312 25.38 15.72 10.17
CA VAL A 312 24.97 14.59 11.01
C VAL A 312 26.07 13.53 11.07
N ASP A 313 26.46 13.13 12.28
CA ASP A 313 27.42 12.05 12.50
C ASP A 313 26.90 10.71 11.94
N SER A 314 27.79 9.88 11.41
CA SER A 314 27.45 8.56 10.89
C SER A 314 28.25 7.44 11.53
N VAL A 315 27.61 6.29 11.69
CA VAL A 315 28.23 5.06 12.17
C VAL A 315 28.12 4.00 11.08
N ASP A 316 29.25 3.42 10.70
CA ASP A 316 29.26 2.35 9.70
C ASP A 316 28.71 1.05 10.29
N VAL A 317 27.79 0.39 9.57
CA VAL A 317 27.19 -0.86 10.01
C VAL A 317 28.23 -1.97 10.20
N SER A 318 29.31 -1.97 9.41
CA SER A 318 30.41 -2.95 9.57
C SER A 318 31.15 -2.73 10.88
N ALA A 319 31.28 -1.47 11.34
CA ALA A 319 31.86 -1.15 12.65
C ALA A 319 30.95 -1.61 13.80
N LEU A 320 29.64 -1.55 13.65
CA LEU A 320 28.70 -2.06 14.66
C LEU A 320 28.81 -3.58 14.84
N PHE A 321 29.14 -4.34 13.78
CA PHE A 321 29.19 -5.80 13.81
C PHE A 321 30.60 -6.38 13.59
N ALA A 322 31.67 -5.57 13.66
CA ALA A 322 33.05 -5.89 13.24
C ALA A 322 33.78 -7.02 14.00
N LEU A 323 33.30 -7.49 15.16
CA LEU A 323 34.02 -8.45 15.99
C LEU A 323 33.37 -9.84 16.06
N LEU A 324 32.49 -10.20 15.11
CA LEU A 324 31.71 -11.43 15.21
C LEU A 324 32.00 -12.47 14.11
N HIS A 325 33.11 -12.29 13.37
CA HIS A 325 33.66 -13.34 12.51
C HIS A 325 35.01 -13.81 13.00
N PRO A 326 35.10 -14.97 13.66
CA PRO A 326 36.14 -15.92 13.34
C PRO A 326 35.55 -16.95 12.38
N GLU A 327 36.01 -17.00 11.15
CA GLU A 327 35.88 -18.18 10.31
C GLU A 327 36.39 -19.41 11.11
N GLY A 328 35.47 -20.31 11.40
CA GLY A 328 35.76 -21.67 11.83
C GLY A 328 36.09 -21.87 13.31
N SER A 329 35.16 -21.70 14.24
CA SER A 329 35.19 -22.46 15.49
C SER A 329 33.79 -22.59 16.12
N ALA A 330 33.18 -23.75 15.89
CA ALA A 330 32.03 -24.21 16.67
C ALA A 330 32.51 -24.69 18.05
N THR A 331 32.79 -23.73 18.96
CA THR A 331 32.96 -24.03 20.38
C THR A 331 32.20 -22.99 21.18
N HIS A 332 31.08 -23.41 21.77
CA HIS A 332 30.35 -22.71 22.82
C HIS A 332 31.24 -22.55 24.05
N ALA A 333 32.08 -21.52 24.07
CA ALA A 333 32.75 -21.09 25.29
C ALA A 333 32.04 -19.85 25.84
N PRO A 334 31.73 -19.77 27.15
CA PRO A 334 31.25 -18.57 27.77
C PRO A 334 32.30 -17.46 27.59
N ARG A 335 31.89 -16.29 27.08
CA ARG A 335 32.78 -15.14 26.90
C ARG A 335 33.40 -14.75 28.24
N ASP A 336 34.73 -14.65 28.26
CA ASP A 336 35.50 -14.10 29.36
C ASP A 336 34.99 -12.70 29.75
N ALA A 337 34.83 -12.48 31.05
CA ALA A 337 34.45 -11.20 31.66
C ALA A 337 35.51 -10.09 31.49
N THR A 338 36.50 -10.28 30.62
CA THR A 338 37.64 -9.39 30.36
C THR A 338 37.49 -8.55 29.07
N ASP A 339 36.40 -8.69 28.29
CA ASP A 339 36.16 -7.79 27.14
C ASP A 339 35.82 -6.39 27.67
N PRO A 340 36.62 -5.33 27.38
CA PRO A 340 36.33 -3.97 27.81
C PRO A 340 34.94 -3.45 27.33
N GLN A 341 34.39 -4.02 26.28
CA GLN A 341 33.03 -3.66 25.76
C GLN A 341 31.89 -4.25 26.61
N SER A 342 32.14 -5.37 27.32
CA SER A 342 31.12 -5.94 28.23
C SER A 342 30.88 -5.06 29.49
N ALA A 343 31.78 -4.11 29.74
CA ALA A 343 31.71 -3.20 30.91
C ALA A 343 30.74 -2.02 30.70
N ILE A 344 30.30 -1.70 29.48
CA ILE A 344 29.37 -0.60 29.23
C ILE A 344 27.95 -1.06 29.58
N PRO A 345 27.29 -0.49 30.59
CA PRO A 345 25.92 -0.85 30.92
C PRO A 345 24.94 -0.34 29.84
N LEU A 346 24.01 -1.19 29.43
CA LEU A 346 22.90 -0.75 28.58
C LEU A 346 21.84 -0.05 29.43
N PRO A 347 21.18 1.00 28.92
CA PRO A 347 20.17 1.73 29.66
C PRO A 347 18.90 0.88 29.87
N THR A 348 18.14 1.23 30.90
CA THR A 348 16.79 0.68 31.08
C THR A 348 15.80 1.46 30.25
N VAL A 349 15.16 0.79 29.31
CA VAL A 349 14.13 1.36 28.41
C VAL A 349 12.77 1.32 29.10
N GLN A 350 12.04 2.42 29.06
CA GLN A 350 10.70 2.53 29.67
C GLN A 350 9.59 2.29 28.63
N PRO A 351 8.41 1.78 29.03
CA PRO A 351 7.29 1.60 28.11
C PRO A 351 6.82 2.87 27.42
N ALA A 352 6.99 4.03 28.05
CA ALA A 352 6.65 5.33 27.49
C ALA A 352 7.74 5.94 26.60
N ASP A 353 8.93 5.31 26.51
CA ASP A 353 9.98 5.79 25.62
C ASP A 353 9.61 5.51 24.15
N PRO A 354 10.04 6.37 23.21
CA PRO A 354 9.79 6.18 21.79
C PRO A 354 10.52 4.93 21.28
N ALA A 355 9.79 4.07 20.57
CA ALA A 355 10.32 2.87 19.94
C ALA A 355 10.82 3.15 18.53
N TYR A 356 10.09 4.00 17.81
CA TYR A 356 10.44 4.41 16.45
C TYR A 356 9.79 5.73 16.07
N VAL A 357 10.36 6.35 15.03
CA VAL A 357 9.81 7.52 14.33
C VAL A 357 9.72 7.19 12.86
N ILE A 358 8.52 7.19 12.30
CA ILE A 358 8.31 6.97 10.85
C ILE A 358 7.78 8.25 10.23
N TYR A 359 8.42 8.70 9.13
CA TYR A 359 8.00 9.86 8.39
C TYR A 359 6.93 9.51 7.36
N THR A 360 5.86 10.30 7.37
CA THR A 360 4.76 10.21 6.39
C THR A 360 4.65 11.52 5.62
N SER A 361 3.96 11.49 4.46
CA SER A 361 3.66 12.70 3.71
C SER A 361 2.84 13.69 4.54
N GLY A 362 3.07 14.97 4.36
CA GLY A 362 2.39 16.04 5.09
C GLY A 362 1.51 16.90 4.19
N SER A 363 0.33 17.28 4.68
CA SER A 363 -0.64 18.13 3.95
C SER A 363 -0.11 19.53 3.63
N THR A 364 0.91 19.99 4.34
CA THR A 364 1.57 21.28 4.13
C THR A 364 2.77 21.22 3.18
N GLY A 365 3.04 20.07 2.57
CA GLY A 365 4.18 19.85 1.69
C GLY A 365 5.46 19.39 2.40
N GLU A 366 5.48 19.40 3.74
CA GLU A 366 6.62 18.93 4.53
C GLU A 366 6.32 17.58 5.17
N PRO A 367 7.26 16.60 5.11
CA PRO A 367 7.11 15.32 5.77
C PRO A 367 6.95 15.46 7.28
N LYS A 368 6.11 14.64 7.91
CA LYS A 368 5.86 14.62 9.35
C LYS A 368 6.30 13.31 9.98
N GLY A 369 7.11 13.37 11.04
CA GLY A 369 7.60 12.21 11.79
C GLY A 369 6.62 11.79 12.87
N VAL A 370 6.05 10.60 12.77
CA VAL A 370 5.13 10.03 13.77
C VAL A 370 5.93 9.29 14.84
N VAL A 371 5.77 9.70 16.10
CA VAL A 371 6.48 9.12 17.26
C VAL A 371 5.61 8.07 17.93
N VAL A 372 6.06 6.82 17.93
CA VAL A 372 5.34 5.69 18.54
C VAL A 372 6.14 5.11 19.69
N SER A 373 5.50 5.00 20.87
CA SER A 373 6.13 4.45 22.08
C SER A 373 6.18 2.93 22.09
N HIS A 374 7.06 2.35 22.92
CA HIS A 374 7.09 0.90 23.18
C HIS A 374 5.74 0.39 23.67
N ARG A 375 5.06 1.13 24.56
CA ARG A 375 3.74 0.78 25.09
C ARG A 375 2.71 0.58 23.99
N ALA A 376 2.68 1.47 23.00
CA ALA A 376 1.72 1.42 21.91
C ALA A 376 1.95 0.21 21.00
N ILE A 377 3.18 0.00 20.55
CA ILE A 377 3.49 -1.10 19.64
C ILE A 377 3.46 -2.48 20.32
N VAL A 378 3.81 -2.59 21.59
CA VAL A 378 3.68 -3.84 22.37
C VAL A 378 2.23 -4.29 22.42
N ASN A 379 1.27 -3.40 22.64
CA ASN A 379 -0.15 -3.74 22.60
C ASN A 379 -0.54 -4.38 21.27
N ARG A 380 -0.11 -3.78 20.16
CA ARG A 380 -0.40 -4.25 18.79
C ARG A 380 0.19 -5.63 18.52
N LEU A 381 1.46 -5.83 18.87
CA LEU A 381 2.17 -7.07 18.58
C LEU A 381 1.70 -8.24 19.44
N LEU A 382 1.42 -8.02 20.73
CA LEU A 382 0.89 -9.07 21.61
C LEU A 382 -0.52 -9.48 21.21
N TRP A 383 -1.38 -8.51 20.81
CA TRP A 383 -2.68 -8.84 20.24
C TRP A 383 -2.52 -9.78 19.02
N MET A 384 -1.65 -9.43 18.07
CA MET A 384 -1.48 -10.23 16.85
C MET A 384 -0.91 -11.62 17.13
N LYS A 385 0.05 -11.71 18.08
CA LYS A 385 0.61 -12.99 18.51
C LYS A 385 -0.48 -13.93 19.08
N GLU A 386 -1.29 -13.42 19.97
CA GLU A 386 -2.30 -14.26 20.67
C GLU A 386 -3.53 -14.52 19.80
N HIS A 387 -4.03 -13.49 19.10
CA HIS A 387 -5.24 -13.60 18.27
C HIS A 387 -5.08 -14.62 17.14
N TYR A 388 -3.91 -14.65 16.49
CA TYR A 388 -3.63 -15.60 15.42
C TYR A 388 -2.85 -16.85 15.87
N GLY A 389 -2.49 -16.94 17.14
CA GLY A 389 -1.82 -18.12 17.72
C GLY A 389 -0.39 -18.31 17.19
N PHE A 390 0.34 -17.22 16.91
CA PHE A 390 1.69 -17.31 16.37
C PHE A 390 2.71 -17.77 17.42
N GLY A 391 3.61 -18.66 16.98
CA GLY A 391 4.66 -19.24 17.80
C GLY A 391 5.87 -19.65 16.96
N PRO A 392 6.86 -20.34 17.57
CA PRO A 392 8.16 -20.66 16.96
C PRO A 392 8.09 -21.56 15.72
N GLN A 393 6.94 -22.21 15.49
CA GLN A 393 6.71 -23.06 14.33
C GLN A 393 6.42 -22.30 13.03
N HIS A 394 6.05 -21.01 13.13
CA HIS A 394 5.71 -20.18 11.97
C HIS A 394 6.94 -19.48 11.40
N ARG A 395 6.97 -19.32 10.08
CA ARG A 395 8.01 -18.56 9.38
C ARG A 395 7.43 -17.30 8.81
N PHE A 396 7.98 -16.18 9.22
CA PHE A 396 7.56 -14.86 8.78
C PHE A 396 8.45 -14.35 7.66
N LEU A 397 7.89 -13.58 6.75
CA LEU A 397 8.62 -12.92 5.69
C LEU A 397 8.72 -11.42 5.95
N GLN A 398 9.94 -10.91 5.97
CA GLN A 398 10.21 -9.48 5.91
C GLN A 398 10.46 -9.07 4.45
N LYS A 399 9.50 -8.38 3.84
CA LYS A 399 9.59 -7.87 2.48
C LYS A 399 9.13 -6.44 2.33
N THR A 400 8.29 -5.95 3.25
CA THR A 400 7.79 -4.57 3.23
C THR A 400 8.94 -3.59 3.48
N PRO A 401 9.08 -2.50 2.72
CA PRO A 401 10.07 -1.47 3.01
C PRO A 401 9.95 -1.02 4.47
N TYR A 402 11.08 -0.95 5.18
CA TYR A 402 11.08 -0.68 6.63
C TYR A 402 10.72 0.78 6.98
N THR A 403 10.57 1.64 5.98
CA THR A 403 10.00 2.99 6.07
C THR A 403 8.47 3.01 6.14
N PHE A 404 7.82 1.85 5.94
CA PHE A 404 6.39 1.66 6.16
C PHE A 404 6.14 1.05 7.52
N ASP A 405 5.15 1.55 8.24
CA ASP A 405 4.78 1.10 9.58
C ASP A 405 4.36 -0.37 9.65
N VAL A 406 3.77 -0.91 8.58
CA VAL A 406 3.45 -2.34 8.48
C VAL A 406 4.70 -3.21 8.66
N SER A 407 5.88 -2.77 8.24
CA SER A 407 7.14 -3.51 8.42
C SER A 407 7.45 -3.76 9.90
N VAL A 408 6.94 -2.95 10.81
CA VAL A 408 7.23 -3.07 12.25
C VAL A 408 6.80 -4.42 12.80
N TRP A 409 5.63 -4.92 12.42
CA TRP A 409 5.24 -6.25 12.87
C TRP A 409 6.00 -7.37 12.13
N GLU A 410 6.35 -7.18 10.84
CA GLU A 410 7.22 -8.14 10.13
C GLU A 410 8.57 -8.28 10.83
N LEU A 411 9.14 -7.17 11.34
CA LEU A 411 10.47 -7.11 11.97
C LEU A 411 10.49 -7.58 13.41
N PHE A 412 9.44 -7.29 14.20
CA PHE A 412 9.47 -7.51 15.65
C PHE A 412 8.60 -8.68 16.13
N LEU A 413 7.47 -8.96 15.47
CA LEU A 413 6.57 -10.04 15.89
C LEU A 413 7.23 -11.43 15.85
N PRO A 414 7.99 -11.81 14.81
CA PRO A 414 8.70 -13.08 14.77
C PRO A 414 9.62 -13.25 15.98
N MET A 415 10.34 -12.17 16.34
CA MET A 415 11.26 -12.17 17.50
C MET A 415 10.53 -12.41 18.82
N LEU A 416 9.31 -11.87 18.99
CA LEU A 416 8.46 -12.12 20.16
C LEU A 416 7.89 -13.53 20.17
N CYS A 417 7.75 -14.17 19.03
CA CYS A 417 7.23 -15.53 18.88
C CYS A 417 8.33 -16.61 19.03
N GLY A 418 9.60 -16.23 19.04
CA GLY A 418 10.72 -17.19 18.93
C GLY A 418 10.75 -17.87 17.56
N ALA A 419 10.23 -17.20 16.53
CA ALA A 419 10.02 -17.71 15.17
C ALA A 419 11.10 -17.22 14.20
N PRO A 420 11.44 -17.99 13.16
CA PRO A 420 12.35 -17.54 12.11
C PRO A 420 11.76 -16.36 11.30
N LEU A 421 12.58 -15.33 11.06
CA LEU A 421 12.31 -14.27 10.13
C LEU A 421 13.13 -14.50 8.84
N VAL A 422 12.44 -14.76 7.74
CA VAL A 422 13.04 -14.79 6.40
C VAL A 422 13.11 -13.35 5.88
N VAL A 423 14.33 -12.88 5.62
CA VAL A 423 14.56 -11.54 5.08
C VAL A 423 14.65 -11.66 3.56
N ALA A 424 13.73 -11.00 2.84
CA ALA A 424 13.77 -10.97 1.38
C ALA A 424 14.95 -10.12 0.89
N GLU A 425 15.54 -10.49 -0.23
CA GLU A 425 16.56 -9.68 -0.88
C GLU A 425 16.02 -8.29 -1.27
N PRO A 426 16.87 -7.27 -1.38
CA PRO A 426 16.46 -5.97 -1.92
C PRO A 426 15.69 -6.16 -3.24
N ASP A 427 14.68 -5.34 -3.48
CA ASP A 427 13.81 -5.33 -4.66
C ASP A 427 12.97 -6.59 -4.95
N LEU A 428 13.25 -7.73 -4.32
CA LEU A 428 12.50 -8.96 -4.52
C LEU A 428 10.99 -8.80 -4.28
N HIS A 429 10.59 -7.91 -3.38
CA HIS A 429 9.20 -7.60 -3.11
C HIS A 429 8.43 -7.05 -4.32
N ARG A 430 9.13 -6.52 -5.33
CA ARG A 430 8.57 -5.98 -6.58
C ARG A 430 8.39 -7.06 -7.65
N ASP A 431 9.01 -8.23 -7.49
CA ASP A 431 8.94 -9.35 -8.44
C ASP A 431 8.06 -10.48 -7.90
N PRO A 432 6.81 -10.64 -8.39
CA PRO A 432 5.90 -11.68 -7.92
C PRO A 432 6.41 -13.10 -8.12
N GLN A 433 7.15 -13.38 -9.20
CA GLN A 433 7.73 -14.70 -9.49
C GLN A 433 8.82 -15.06 -8.50
N ALA A 434 9.78 -14.14 -8.30
CA ALA A 434 10.86 -14.34 -7.34
C ALA A 434 10.32 -14.45 -5.91
N LEU A 435 9.27 -13.67 -5.58
CA LEU A 435 8.60 -13.73 -4.30
C LEU A 435 7.92 -15.09 -4.08
N ALA A 436 7.22 -15.63 -5.08
CA ALA A 436 6.59 -16.95 -5.01
C ALA A 436 7.62 -18.06 -4.86
N ALA A 437 8.75 -17.96 -5.57
CA ALA A 437 9.87 -18.88 -5.44
C ALA A 437 10.50 -18.83 -4.03
N LEU A 438 10.69 -17.64 -3.45
CA LEU A 438 11.20 -17.46 -2.09
C LEU A 438 10.24 -18.08 -1.06
N ILE A 439 8.94 -17.76 -1.13
CA ILE A 439 7.92 -18.32 -0.22
C ILE A 439 7.94 -19.84 -0.26
N ARG A 440 8.01 -20.45 -1.45
CA ARG A 440 8.05 -21.91 -1.63
C ARG A 440 9.34 -22.51 -1.10
N ARG A 441 10.51 -21.92 -1.44
CA ARG A 441 11.84 -22.41 -1.05
C ARG A 441 12.04 -22.37 0.45
N GLU A 442 11.63 -21.26 1.09
CA GLU A 442 11.84 -21.09 2.53
C GLU A 442 10.68 -21.61 3.39
N GLY A 443 9.55 -21.99 2.78
CA GLY A 443 8.36 -22.44 3.49
C GLY A 443 7.78 -21.35 4.37
N VAL A 444 7.55 -20.17 3.81
CA VAL A 444 6.99 -19.03 4.53
C VAL A 444 5.52 -19.28 4.87
N ASP A 445 5.15 -19.05 6.14
CA ASP A 445 3.81 -19.27 6.66
C ASP A 445 2.99 -17.97 6.77
N VAL A 446 3.65 -16.85 7.03
CA VAL A 446 3.00 -15.56 7.34
C VAL A 446 3.58 -14.46 6.47
N VAL A 447 2.69 -13.80 5.71
CA VAL A 447 3.09 -12.76 4.78
C VAL A 447 2.07 -11.61 4.74
N HIS A 448 2.55 -10.40 4.53
CA HIS A 448 1.73 -9.22 4.29
C HIS A 448 1.71 -8.86 2.80
N PHE A 449 0.59 -8.33 2.32
CA PHE A 449 0.48 -7.67 1.02
C PHE A 449 -0.38 -6.40 1.14
N VAL A 450 -0.06 -5.39 0.38
CA VAL A 450 -1.08 -4.41 0.02
C VAL A 450 -1.97 -5.01 -1.07
N PRO A 451 -3.28 -4.71 -1.12
CA PRO A 451 -4.21 -5.33 -2.07
C PRO A 451 -3.76 -5.27 -3.53
N SER A 452 -3.19 -4.16 -3.98
CA SER A 452 -2.66 -4.01 -5.34
C SER A 452 -1.50 -4.98 -5.64
N MET A 453 -0.60 -5.23 -4.68
CA MET A 453 0.48 -6.21 -4.81
C MET A 453 -0.03 -7.65 -4.74
N LEU A 454 -1.03 -7.92 -3.89
CA LEU A 454 -1.68 -9.24 -3.87
C LEU A 454 -2.33 -9.54 -5.21
N ALA A 455 -2.95 -8.56 -5.85
CA ALA A 455 -3.53 -8.73 -7.18
C ALA A 455 -2.47 -9.15 -8.21
N ALA A 456 -1.30 -8.49 -8.23
CA ALA A 456 -0.19 -8.84 -9.10
C ALA A 456 0.40 -10.23 -8.77
N PHE A 457 0.53 -10.54 -7.47
CA PHE A 457 1.03 -11.84 -7.03
C PHE A 457 0.11 -12.99 -7.44
N LEU A 458 -1.20 -12.79 -7.41
CA LEU A 458 -2.17 -13.77 -7.88
C LEU A 458 -2.22 -13.92 -9.42
N ASP A 459 -1.75 -12.92 -10.17
CA ASP A 459 -1.62 -13.04 -11.64
C ASP A 459 -0.45 -13.93 -12.04
N GLU A 460 0.56 -14.07 -11.18
CA GLU A 460 1.75 -14.88 -11.41
C GLU A 460 1.44 -16.38 -11.26
N PRO A 461 1.68 -17.21 -12.30
CA PRO A 461 1.46 -18.66 -12.23
C PRO A 461 2.23 -19.36 -11.13
N ALA A 462 3.44 -18.89 -10.80
CA ALA A 462 4.26 -19.45 -9.73
C ALA A 462 3.64 -19.32 -8.35
N SER A 463 2.64 -18.45 -8.16
CA SER A 463 1.89 -18.31 -6.90
C SER A 463 0.88 -19.44 -6.65
N GLU A 464 0.51 -20.18 -7.71
CA GLU A 464 -0.53 -21.22 -7.63
C GLU A 464 -0.07 -22.37 -6.73
N GLY A 465 -1.00 -22.84 -5.89
CA GLY A 465 -0.74 -23.96 -4.99
C GLY A 465 0.12 -23.65 -3.77
N LEU A 466 0.55 -22.40 -3.56
CA LEU A 466 1.21 -22.01 -2.32
C LEU A 466 0.25 -22.13 -1.14
N GLN A 467 0.73 -22.67 -0.04
CA GLN A 467 0.00 -22.80 1.22
C GLN A 467 0.73 -22.00 2.28
N MET A 468 0.05 -21.00 2.82
CA MET A 468 0.51 -20.16 3.92
C MET A 468 -0.51 -20.23 5.04
N ASN A 469 -0.09 -20.12 6.29
CA ASN A 469 -1.01 -20.09 7.41
C ASN A 469 -1.90 -18.86 7.36
N ALA A 470 -1.28 -17.68 7.18
CA ALA A 470 -1.99 -16.41 7.16
C ALA A 470 -1.41 -15.43 6.13
N VAL A 471 -2.30 -14.82 5.35
CA VAL A 471 -2.01 -13.71 4.47
C VAL A 471 -2.74 -12.48 4.97
N PHE A 472 -2.01 -11.41 5.26
CA PHE A 472 -2.54 -10.16 5.75
C PHE A 472 -2.58 -9.12 4.63
N CYS A 473 -3.69 -8.39 4.55
CA CYS A 473 -3.83 -7.23 3.68
C CYS A 473 -4.07 -5.98 4.51
N SER A 474 -3.35 -4.90 4.20
CA SER A 474 -3.60 -3.57 4.75
C SER A 474 -3.10 -2.46 3.83
N GLY A 475 -3.26 -1.20 4.22
CA GLY A 475 -2.77 -0.04 3.47
C GLY A 475 -3.71 0.45 2.36
N GLU A 476 -4.54 -0.41 1.78
CA GLU A 476 -5.56 -0.08 0.77
C GLU A 476 -6.86 -0.78 1.10
N ALA A 477 -7.98 -0.33 0.49
CA ALA A 477 -9.24 -1.06 0.60
C ALA A 477 -9.14 -2.41 -0.14
N LEU A 478 -9.48 -3.50 0.53
CA LEU A 478 -9.49 -4.84 -0.05
C LEU A 478 -10.79 -5.04 -0.88
N PRO A 479 -10.71 -5.18 -2.21
CA PRO A 479 -11.89 -5.43 -3.03
C PRO A 479 -12.45 -6.84 -2.81
N ALA A 480 -13.77 -6.99 -2.80
CA ALA A 480 -14.43 -8.30 -2.72
C ALA A 480 -14.02 -9.24 -3.87
N THR A 481 -13.86 -8.70 -5.08
CA THR A 481 -13.38 -9.45 -6.24
C THR A 481 -11.97 -10.02 -6.05
N LEU A 482 -11.09 -9.29 -5.34
CA LEU A 482 -9.74 -9.75 -5.04
C LEU A 482 -9.76 -10.85 -3.97
N ARG A 483 -10.57 -10.73 -2.92
CA ARG A 483 -10.82 -11.79 -1.94
C ARG A 483 -11.30 -13.08 -2.64
N ASP A 484 -12.29 -12.97 -3.51
CA ASP A 484 -12.87 -14.13 -4.20
C ASP A 484 -11.84 -14.80 -5.11
N ARG A 485 -11.03 -14.00 -5.82
CA ARG A 485 -9.92 -14.48 -6.64
C ARG A 485 -8.82 -15.15 -5.80
N PHE A 486 -8.50 -14.59 -4.64
CA PHE A 486 -7.55 -15.21 -3.71
C PHE A 486 -8.01 -16.60 -3.28
N HIS A 487 -9.25 -16.74 -2.84
CA HIS A 487 -9.79 -18.03 -2.39
C HIS A 487 -10.03 -19.04 -3.52
N ALA A 488 -10.12 -18.60 -4.78
CA ALA A 488 -10.15 -19.50 -5.92
C ALA A 488 -8.79 -20.15 -6.20
N ARG A 489 -7.69 -19.46 -5.87
CA ARG A 489 -6.31 -19.91 -6.17
C ARG A 489 -5.54 -20.45 -4.97
N MET A 490 -5.84 -19.98 -3.76
CA MET A 490 -5.08 -20.30 -2.54
C MET A 490 -5.94 -20.92 -1.45
N GLN A 491 -5.35 -21.82 -0.66
CA GLN A 491 -6.00 -22.44 0.52
C GLN A 491 -5.73 -21.67 1.81
N SER A 492 -4.95 -20.59 1.76
CA SER A 492 -4.52 -19.80 2.91
C SER A 492 -5.66 -18.96 3.51
N ALA A 493 -5.55 -18.61 4.80
CA ALA A 493 -6.41 -17.60 5.42
C ALA A 493 -6.08 -16.20 4.91
N LEU A 494 -7.10 -15.36 4.70
CA LEU A 494 -6.96 -13.97 4.29
C LEU A 494 -7.57 -13.06 5.34
N HIS A 495 -6.78 -12.10 5.83
CA HIS A 495 -7.18 -11.13 6.84
C HIS A 495 -7.00 -9.70 6.33
N ASN A 496 -8.00 -8.86 6.55
CA ASN A 496 -7.97 -7.44 6.24
C ASN A 496 -7.69 -6.65 7.51
N LEU A 497 -6.62 -5.86 7.54
CA LEU A 497 -6.23 -5.01 8.66
C LEU A 497 -6.31 -3.55 8.25
N TYR A 498 -6.58 -2.67 9.22
CA TYR A 498 -6.65 -1.24 8.98
C TYR A 498 -6.05 -0.46 10.15
N GLY A 499 -5.27 0.55 9.83
CA GLY A 499 -4.77 1.55 10.76
C GLY A 499 -3.93 2.61 10.05
N PRO A 500 -3.81 3.81 10.63
CA PRO A 500 -2.81 4.80 10.25
C PRO A 500 -1.56 4.65 11.11
N THR A 501 -0.45 5.15 10.64
CA THR A 501 0.83 5.18 11.38
C THR A 501 0.71 5.84 12.76
N GLU A 502 -0.17 6.83 12.88
CA GLU A 502 -0.49 7.56 14.11
C GLU A 502 -1.21 6.72 15.18
N ALA A 503 -1.52 5.46 14.86
CA ALA A 503 -2.12 4.51 15.81
C ALA A 503 -1.40 3.14 15.83
N ALA A 504 -0.08 3.16 15.68
CA ALA A 504 0.82 2.01 15.78
C ALA A 504 0.42 0.83 14.88
N VAL A 505 0.44 1.08 13.57
CA VAL A 505 0.22 0.17 12.44
C VAL A 505 -1.27 -0.09 12.16
N ASP A 506 -1.88 -1.07 12.83
CA ASP A 506 -3.29 -1.43 12.58
C ASP A 506 -4.09 -1.42 13.89
N VAL A 507 -5.30 -0.90 13.84
CA VAL A 507 -6.21 -0.77 14.97
C VAL A 507 -7.48 -1.61 14.83
N SER A 508 -7.71 -2.17 13.64
CA SER A 508 -8.84 -3.06 13.40
C SER A 508 -8.49 -4.21 12.46
N PHE A 509 -9.34 -5.24 12.49
CA PHE A 509 -9.17 -6.46 11.72
C PHE A 509 -10.50 -7.02 11.24
N TRP A 510 -10.46 -7.74 10.10
CA TRP A 510 -11.57 -8.48 9.54
C TRP A 510 -11.08 -9.79 8.91
N ASP A 511 -11.76 -10.89 9.20
CA ASP A 511 -11.48 -12.17 8.56
C ASP A 511 -12.20 -12.24 7.21
N ALA A 512 -11.47 -11.99 6.14
CA ALA A 512 -11.97 -12.09 4.77
C ALA A 512 -11.94 -13.55 4.28
N GLY A 513 -12.54 -14.47 5.06
CA GLY A 513 -12.52 -15.91 4.83
C GLY A 513 -13.38 -16.36 3.63
N ARG A 514 -13.31 -17.66 3.31
CA ARG A 514 -14.06 -18.27 2.18
C ARG A 514 -15.58 -18.12 2.28
N THR A 515 -16.10 -17.96 3.48
CA THR A 515 -17.53 -17.79 3.74
C THR A 515 -17.96 -16.33 3.82
N ASP A 516 -17.01 -15.40 3.87
CA ASP A 516 -17.32 -13.98 3.85
C ASP A 516 -17.97 -13.58 2.52
N ARG A 517 -19.05 -12.82 2.58
CA ARG A 517 -19.80 -12.29 1.42
C ARG A 517 -19.93 -10.77 1.47
N SER A 518 -19.13 -10.14 2.33
CA SER A 518 -19.15 -8.67 2.46
C SER A 518 -18.69 -8.00 1.17
N ASP A 519 -19.45 -6.97 0.73
CA ASP A 519 -19.10 -6.06 -0.34
C ASP A 519 -19.69 -4.68 -0.04
N PRO A 520 -18.88 -3.68 0.30
CA PRO A 520 -17.41 -3.71 0.47
C PRO A 520 -16.96 -4.56 1.67
N ILE A 521 -15.71 -5.03 1.63
CA ILE A 521 -15.09 -5.73 2.76
C ILE A 521 -14.88 -4.71 3.90
N PRO A 522 -15.33 -5.04 5.13
CA PRO A 522 -15.15 -4.16 6.28
C PRO A 522 -13.67 -3.98 6.67
N ILE A 523 -13.37 -2.89 7.35
CA ILE A 523 -12.13 -2.78 8.15
C ILE A 523 -12.29 -3.47 9.51
N GLY A 524 -13.52 -3.89 9.86
CA GLY A 524 -13.82 -4.84 10.90
C GLY A 524 -13.94 -4.27 12.30
N PHE A 525 -13.40 -5.00 13.28
CA PHE A 525 -13.52 -4.75 14.71
C PHE A 525 -12.23 -4.18 15.29
N PRO A 526 -12.30 -3.40 16.37
CA PRO A 526 -11.10 -2.88 17.02
C PRO A 526 -10.27 -4.00 17.68
N VAL A 527 -8.94 -3.81 17.68
CA VAL A 527 -8.01 -4.69 18.42
C VAL A 527 -7.97 -4.32 19.91
N TRP A 528 -7.24 -5.08 20.72
CA TRP A 528 -7.16 -4.86 22.18
C TRP A 528 -6.82 -3.43 22.58
N ASN A 529 -7.49 -2.92 23.61
CA ASN A 529 -7.24 -1.62 24.21
C ASN A 529 -7.30 -0.45 23.23
N THR A 530 -8.08 -0.61 22.15
CA THR A 530 -8.34 0.42 21.15
C THR A 530 -9.84 0.65 21.00
N GLY A 531 -10.22 1.82 20.52
CA GLY A 531 -11.60 2.17 20.24
C GLY A 531 -11.74 2.84 18.88
N LEU A 532 -12.80 2.49 18.17
CA LEU A 532 -13.21 3.09 16.91
C LEU A 532 -14.45 3.93 17.17
N TYR A 533 -14.44 5.20 16.79
CA TYR A 533 -15.55 6.13 17.01
C TYR A 533 -15.91 6.82 15.70
N ILE A 534 -17.13 6.65 15.24
CA ILE A 534 -17.62 7.29 14.02
C ILE A 534 -18.45 8.48 14.44
N LEU A 535 -17.93 9.68 14.19
CA LEU A 535 -18.46 10.92 14.74
C LEU A 535 -18.96 11.87 13.63
N ASP A 536 -19.93 12.71 13.97
CA ASP A 536 -20.39 13.82 13.14
C ASP A 536 -19.44 15.03 13.27
N ASP A 537 -19.75 16.11 12.57
CA ASP A 537 -19.01 17.40 12.61
C ASP A 537 -19.06 18.12 13.98
N CYS A 538 -19.88 17.62 14.90
CA CYS A 538 -19.95 18.08 16.30
C CYS A 538 -19.29 17.08 17.26
N LEU A 539 -18.49 16.15 16.75
CA LEU A 539 -17.81 15.09 17.51
C LEU A 539 -18.77 14.18 18.30
N ARG A 540 -19.96 13.92 17.77
CA ARG A 540 -20.92 12.99 18.39
C ARG A 540 -21.08 11.72 17.58
N PRO A 541 -21.26 10.57 18.26
CA PRO A 541 -21.46 9.30 17.60
C PRO A 541 -22.67 9.32 16.65
N VAL A 542 -22.49 8.75 15.45
CA VAL A 542 -23.54 8.62 14.46
C VAL A 542 -24.23 7.26 14.54
N PRO A 543 -25.51 7.15 14.13
CA PRO A 543 -26.23 5.89 14.08
C PRO A 543 -25.61 4.89 13.08
N PRO A 544 -25.83 3.57 13.25
CA PRO A 544 -25.44 2.57 12.26
C PRO A 544 -25.94 2.90 10.86
N GLY A 545 -25.12 2.63 9.86
CA GLY A 545 -25.42 2.95 8.46
C GLY A 545 -25.19 4.41 8.07
N VAL A 546 -25.03 5.31 9.03
CA VAL A 546 -24.69 6.74 8.78
C VAL A 546 -23.18 6.88 8.65
N THR A 547 -22.76 7.61 7.63
CA THR A 547 -21.34 7.91 7.43
C THR A 547 -20.93 9.10 8.29
N GLY A 548 -19.83 8.95 9.02
CA GLY A 548 -19.17 10.00 9.79
C GLY A 548 -17.65 9.89 9.65
N THR A 549 -16.94 10.77 10.33
CA THR A 549 -15.46 10.71 10.40
C THR A 549 -15.04 9.70 11.45
N LEU A 550 -14.08 8.86 11.07
CA LEU A 550 -13.51 7.84 11.95
C LEU A 550 -12.45 8.45 12.87
N TYR A 551 -12.69 8.38 14.17
CA TYR A 551 -11.74 8.72 15.22
C TYR A 551 -11.24 7.46 15.91
N LEU A 552 -9.96 7.47 16.27
CA LEU A 552 -9.29 6.34 16.92
C LEU A 552 -8.91 6.72 18.35
N GLY A 553 -9.09 5.80 19.28
CA GLY A 553 -8.72 6.00 20.68
C GLY A 553 -8.00 4.79 21.26
N GLY A 554 -7.39 4.97 22.43
CA GLY A 554 -6.82 3.87 23.20
C GLY A 554 -5.29 3.86 23.27
N ARG A 555 -4.77 2.70 23.70
CA ARG A 555 -3.35 2.51 24.09
C ARG A 555 -2.38 2.59 22.90
N GLN A 556 -2.85 2.35 21.68
CA GLN A 556 -2.02 2.34 20.48
C GLN A 556 -1.76 3.72 19.84
N LEU A 557 -2.39 4.79 20.35
CA LEU A 557 -2.16 6.11 19.78
C LEU A 557 -0.68 6.52 19.92
N ALA A 558 -0.13 7.06 18.84
CA ALA A 558 1.19 7.68 18.83
C ALA A 558 1.26 8.87 19.80
N ASP A 559 2.47 9.21 20.25
CA ASP A 559 2.67 10.38 21.13
C ASP A 559 2.34 11.69 20.42
N GLY A 560 2.56 11.74 19.11
CA GLY A 560 2.27 12.86 18.24
C GLY A 560 3.25 12.95 17.08
N TYR A 561 3.39 14.15 16.54
CA TYR A 561 4.33 14.44 15.45
C TYR A 561 5.58 15.11 16.02
N LEU A 562 6.74 14.58 15.67
CA LEU A 562 8.05 15.03 16.13
C LEU A 562 8.26 16.51 15.83
N GLY A 563 8.54 17.32 16.89
CA GLY A 563 8.78 18.75 16.75
C GLY A 563 7.59 19.59 16.26
N ARG A 564 6.36 18.99 16.15
CA ARG A 564 5.18 19.65 15.59
C ARG A 564 3.99 19.58 16.56
N PRO A 565 4.05 20.34 17.68
CA PRO A 565 2.93 20.42 18.63
C PRO A 565 1.66 20.95 17.98
N ASP A 566 1.76 21.89 17.05
CA ASP A 566 0.66 22.47 16.28
C ASP A 566 -0.15 21.39 15.53
N LEU A 567 0.52 20.54 14.80
CA LEU A 567 -0.12 19.42 14.09
C LEU A 567 -0.62 18.34 15.05
N THR A 568 0.10 18.13 16.15
CA THR A 568 -0.30 17.17 17.17
C THR A 568 -1.62 17.56 17.81
N GLU A 569 -1.76 18.79 18.27
CA GLU A 569 -3.00 19.31 18.85
C GLU A 569 -4.16 19.33 17.84
N ALA A 570 -3.89 19.63 16.57
CA ALA A 570 -4.91 19.66 15.53
C ALA A 570 -5.48 18.26 15.21
N ARG A 571 -4.70 17.20 15.35
CA ARG A 571 -5.10 15.84 14.97
C ARG A 571 -5.37 14.91 16.15
N PHE A 572 -4.71 15.12 17.28
CA PHE A 572 -4.94 14.37 18.52
C PHE A 572 -5.74 15.21 19.49
N ILE A 573 -7.06 15.16 19.34
CA ILE A 573 -7.99 15.99 20.12
C ILE A 573 -8.28 15.37 21.50
N LEU A 574 -8.61 16.19 22.48
CA LEU A 574 -9.14 15.75 23.77
C LEU A 574 -10.68 15.84 23.73
N HIS A 575 -11.33 14.69 23.52
CA HIS A 575 -12.79 14.60 23.54
C HIS A 575 -13.29 14.53 24.98
N PRO A 576 -14.32 15.29 25.38
CA PRO A 576 -14.79 15.37 26.77
C PRO A 576 -15.41 14.09 27.32
N GLY A 577 -15.70 13.12 26.47
CA GLY A 577 -16.44 11.88 26.76
C GLY A 577 -17.76 11.86 25.96
N PHE A 578 -18.40 10.70 25.92
CA PHE A 578 -19.64 10.50 25.14
C PHE A 578 -20.90 10.51 26.01
N GLY A 579 -20.76 10.42 27.32
CA GLY A 579 -21.82 10.48 28.31
C GLY A 579 -21.49 11.42 29.45
N ALA A 580 -22.46 11.77 30.28
CA ALA A 580 -22.29 12.73 31.37
C ALA A 580 -21.28 12.27 32.45
N GLU A 581 -21.06 10.96 32.60
CA GLU A 581 -20.14 10.37 33.57
C GLU A 581 -18.82 9.91 32.93
N ASP A 582 -18.64 10.11 31.63
CA ASP A 582 -17.46 9.64 30.89
C ASP A 582 -16.25 10.55 31.13
N SER A 583 -15.05 9.92 31.19
CA SER A 583 -13.81 10.67 31.33
C SER A 583 -13.34 11.19 29.97
N PRO A 584 -12.62 12.34 29.95
CA PRO A 584 -12.01 12.84 28.72
C PRO A 584 -11.11 11.79 28.06
N ARG A 585 -11.19 11.67 26.73
CA ARG A 585 -10.45 10.69 25.94
C ARG A 585 -9.62 11.39 24.88
N ARG A 586 -8.36 10.96 24.73
CA ARG A 586 -7.53 11.37 23.60
C ARG A 586 -7.96 10.59 22.39
N LEU A 587 -8.33 11.28 21.31
CA LEU A 587 -8.75 10.70 20.03
C LEU A 587 -7.88 11.24 18.90
N TYR A 588 -7.55 10.37 17.95
CA TYR A 588 -6.89 10.75 16.71
C TYR A 588 -7.92 10.90 15.59
N ASP A 589 -7.96 12.07 14.95
CA ASP A 589 -8.72 12.35 13.74
C ASP A 589 -8.04 11.71 12.52
N SER A 590 -8.57 10.59 12.05
CA SER A 590 -7.98 9.87 10.91
C SER A 590 -8.19 10.57 9.57
N GLY A 591 -9.21 11.42 9.45
CA GLY A 591 -9.69 11.98 8.20
C GLY A 591 -10.40 10.96 7.30
N ASP A 592 -10.55 9.72 7.74
CA ASP A 592 -11.26 8.67 7.02
C ASP A 592 -12.76 8.73 7.32
N LEU A 593 -13.57 8.49 6.29
CA LEU A 593 -15.02 8.33 6.42
C LEU A 593 -15.36 6.86 6.63
N ALA A 594 -16.23 6.59 7.59
CA ALA A 594 -16.64 5.24 7.92
C ALA A 594 -18.11 5.20 8.35
N ARG A 595 -18.67 4.00 8.44
CA ARG A 595 -19.96 3.75 9.05
C ARG A 595 -19.98 2.43 9.83
N TRP A 596 -20.80 2.37 10.84
CA TRP A 596 -21.10 1.14 11.55
C TRP A 596 -21.99 0.22 10.73
N ARG A 597 -21.64 -1.06 10.67
CA ARG A 597 -22.54 -2.13 10.28
C ARG A 597 -23.40 -2.56 11.48
N ARG A 598 -24.45 -3.32 11.21
CA ARG A 598 -25.35 -3.86 12.25
C ARG A 598 -24.66 -4.84 13.19
N ASP A 599 -23.69 -5.60 12.68
CA ASP A 599 -22.90 -6.58 13.42
C ASP A 599 -21.78 -5.94 14.28
N GLY A 600 -21.67 -4.62 14.29
CA GLY A 600 -20.63 -3.87 15.01
C GLY A 600 -19.32 -3.71 14.25
N ALA A 601 -19.20 -4.28 13.06
CA ALA A 601 -18.04 -4.05 12.22
C ALA A 601 -18.07 -2.65 11.58
N VAL A 602 -16.90 -2.10 11.30
CA VAL A 602 -16.74 -0.80 10.62
C VAL A 602 -16.51 -1.00 9.14
N GLU A 603 -17.26 -0.28 8.31
CA GLU A 603 -17.01 -0.16 6.88
C GLU A 603 -16.30 1.16 6.55
N TYR A 604 -15.23 1.08 5.77
CA TYR A 604 -14.55 2.24 5.19
C TYR A 604 -15.36 2.84 4.04
N ARG A 605 -15.49 4.18 4.00
CA ARG A 605 -16.32 4.90 3.01
C ARG A 605 -15.54 5.96 2.23
N GLY A 606 -14.22 5.92 2.27
CA GLY A 606 -13.36 6.91 1.61
C GLY A 606 -12.75 7.92 2.57
N ARG A 607 -12.33 9.07 2.06
CA ARG A 607 -11.72 10.13 2.87
C ARG A 607 -12.48 11.44 2.77
N LEU A 608 -12.39 12.21 3.85
CA LEU A 608 -12.92 13.58 3.91
C LEU A 608 -12.00 14.57 3.17
N ASP A 609 -10.70 14.33 3.24
CA ASP A 609 -9.65 15.12 2.60
C ASP A 609 -9.26 14.56 1.21
N HIS A 610 -8.27 15.19 0.59
CA HIS A 610 -7.79 14.80 -0.74
C HIS A 610 -6.61 13.82 -0.68
N GLN A 611 -6.28 13.28 0.48
CA GLN A 611 -5.24 12.29 0.64
C GLN A 611 -5.63 10.99 -0.09
N VAL A 612 -4.69 10.37 -0.77
CA VAL A 612 -4.90 9.11 -1.49
C VAL A 612 -3.97 8.03 -0.97
N LYS A 613 -4.43 6.78 -1.03
CA LYS A 613 -3.59 5.60 -0.81
C LYS A 613 -3.30 4.98 -2.17
N LEU A 614 -2.06 5.02 -2.60
CA LEU A 614 -1.61 4.49 -3.90
C LEU A 614 -0.51 3.46 -3.67
N ARG A 615 -0.77 2.20 -4.03
CA ARG A 615 0.15 1.07 -3.84
C ARG A 615 0.63 0.94 -2.38
N GLY A 616 -0.31 1.14 -1.46
CA GLY A 616 -0.06 1.12 -0.02
C GLY A 616 0.58 2.38 0.55
N GLN A 617 1.07 3.29 -0.29
CA GLN A 617 1.63 4.56 0.17
C GLN A 617 0.55 5.59 0.44
N ARG A 618 0.65 6.25 1.58
CA ARG A 618 -0.18 7.39 1.96
C ARG A 618 0.39 8.65 1.31
N ILE A 619 -0.34 9.22 0.36
CA ILE A 619 0.11 10.35 -0.44
C ILE A 619 -0.78 11.56 -0.18
N GLU A 620 -0.17 12.64 0.28
CA GLU A 620 -0.80 13.96 0.34
C GLU A 620 -0.63 14.66 -1.01
N LEU A 621 -1.72 14.88 -1.72
CA LEU A 621 -1.66 15.56 -3.01
C LEU A 621 -1.09 16.97 -2.88
N GLY A 622 -1.32 17.63 -1.74
CA GLY A 622 -0.74 18.95 -1.43
C GLY A 622 0.79 18.96 -1.39
N GLU A 623 1.47 17.87 -1.02
CA GLU A 623 2.93 17.78 -1.07
C GLU A 623 3.44 17.78 -2.51
N ILE A 624 2.71 17.10 -3.40
CA ILE A 624 3.03 17.10 -4.83
C ILE A 624 2.77 18.50 -5.42
N GLU A 625 1.60 19.10 -5.10
CA GLU A 625 1.25 20.44 -5.53
C GLU A 625 2.32 21.48 -5.07
N ALA A 626 2.79 21.37 -3.83
CA ALA A 626 3.85 22.22 -3.29
C ALA A 626 5.18 22.06 -4.09
N ALA A 627 5.58 20.83 -4.41
CA ALA A 627 6.78 20.57 -5.20
C ALA A 627 6.70 21.20 -6.59
N PHE A 628 5.58 21.05 -7.32
CA PHE A 628 5.36 21.69 -8.61
C PHE A 628 5.37 23.24 -8.51
N SER A 629 4.82 23.78 -7.43
CA SER A 629 4.76 25.24 -7.22
C SER A 629 6.11 25.90 -7.06
N THR A 630 7.19 25.13 -6.76
CA THR A 630 8.56 25.66 -6.72
C THR A 630 9.19 25.85 -8.11
N HIS A 631 8.56 25.28 -9.16
CA HIS A 631 9.07 25.47 -10.53
C HIS A 631 8.76 26.88 -11.04
N PRO A 632 9.74 27.62 -11.62
CA PRO A 632 9.56 29.02 -12.02
C PRO A 632 8.43 29.26 -13.02
N GLN A 633 8.11 28.27 -13.85
CA GLN A 633 7.07 28.37 -14.88
C GLN A 633 5.70 27.87 -14.39
N CYS A 634 5.55 27.44 -13.13
CA CYS A 634 4.28 27.01 -12.56
C CYS A 634 3.60 28.18 -11.85
N ARG A 635 2.40 28.57 -12.33
CA ARG A 635 1.56 29.59 -11.67
C ARG A 635 0.56 28.96 -10.72
N GLN A 636 -0.09 27.88 -11.14
CA GLN A 636 -1.05 27.12 -10.33
C GLN A 636 -0.94 25.64 -10.67
N VAL A 637 -1.21 24.81 -9.71
CA VAL A 637 -1.21 23.35 -9.89
C VAL A 637 -2.35 22.71 -9.10
N ALA A 638 -2.90 21.65 -9.65
CA ALA A 638 -3.82 20.74 -8.96
C ALA A 638 -3.43 19.30 -9.29
N VAL A 639 -3.37 18.46 -8.28
CA VAL A 639 -3.08 17.03 -8.46
C VAL A 639 -4.30 16.21 -8.06
N ILE A 640 -4.62 15.19 -8.86
CA ILE A 640 -5.67 14.23 -8.54
C ILE A 640 -5.23 12.81 -8.83
N ALA A 641 -5.81 11.85 -8.09
CA ALA A 641 -5.73 10.45 -8.45
C ALA A 641 -6.88 10.12 -9.40
N ARG A 642 -6.56 9.52 -10.55
CA ARG A 642 -7.54 9.03 -11.53
C ARG A 642 -7.49 7.52 -11.61
N VAL A 643 -8.65 6.92 -11.82
CA VAL A 643 -8.76 5.50 -12.14
C VAL A 643 -8.63 5.36 -13.65
N ASP A 644 -7.73 4.48 -14.10
CA ASP A 644 -7.58 4.14 -15.52
C ASP A 644 -8.62 3.10 -15.97
N ASP A 645 -8.66 2.83 -17.27
CA ASP A 645 -9.61 1.89 -17.87
C ASP A 645 -9.42 0.43 -17.38
N GLN A 646 -8.27 0.12 -16.77
CA GLN A 646 -7.97 -1.17 -16.18
C GLN A 646 -8.22 -1.23 -14.65
N GLY A 647 -8.79 -0.15 -14.08
CA GLY A 647 -9.08 -0.05 -12.65
C GLY A 647 -7.89 0.35 -11.77
N GLY A 648 -6.73 0.64 -12.37
CA GLY A 648 -5.54 1.16 -11.67
C GLY A 648 -5.67 2.64 -11.34
N GLN A 649 -5.18 3.06 -10.16
CA GLN A 649 -5.10 4.48 -9.81
C GLN A 649 -3.77 5.07 -10.25
N ARG A 650 -3.79 6.29 -10.81
CA ARG A 650 -2.60 7.07 -11.18
C ARG A 650 -2.73 8.54 -10.79
N LEU A 651 -1.59 9.16 -10.48
CA LEU A 651 -1.53 10.59 -10.20
C LEU A 651 -1.41 11.37 -11.50
N VAL A 652 -2.18 12.46 -11.62
CA VAL A 652 -2.14 13.39 -12.74
C VAL A 652 -2.03 14.81 -12.19
N ALA A 653 -1.03 15.56 -12.65
CA ALA A 653 -0.87 16.97 -12.32
C ALA A 653 -1.47 17.86 -13.42
N TYR A 654 -2.25 18.84 -13.03
CA TYR A 654 -2.83 19.87 -13.90
C TYR A 654 -2.15 21.19 -13.57
N VAL A 655 -1.37 21.69 -14.49
CA VAL A 655 -0.52 22.88 -14.26
C VAL A 655 -0.96 24.03 -15.13
N VAL A 656 -1.12 25.19 -14.52
CA VAL A 656 -1.30 26.46 -15.24
C VAL A 656 0.08 27.13 -15.31
N PRO A 657 0.66 27.26 -16.51
CA PRO A 657 1.97 27.91 -16.65
C PRO A 657 1.92 29.43 -16.43
N GLN A 658 3.08 30.02 -16.16
CA GLN A 658 3.24 31.49 -16.18
C GLN A 658 3.02 31.98 -17.62
N SER A 659 1.89 32.63 -17.88
CA SER A 659 1.51 33.13 -19.19
C SER A 659 0.64 34.39 -19.05
N ASP A 660 0.80 35.33 -19.97
CA ASP A 660 -0.03 36.56 -20.05
C ASP A 660 -1.35 36.31 -20.81
N ALA A 661 -1.62 35.08 -21.25
CA ALA A 661 -2.85 34.72 -21.98
C ALA A 661 -4.10 34.80 -21.08
N GLU A 662 -5.24 35.14 -21.68
CA GLU A 662 -6.52 35.14 -20.95
C GLU A 662 -6.86 33.74 -20.38
N PRO A 663 -7.27 33.67 -19.11
CA PRO A 663 -7.51 32.41 -18.43
C PRO A 663 -8.80 31.72 -18.95
N GLN A 664 -8.63 30.66 -19.72
CA GLN A 664 -9.70 29.76 -20.14
C GLN A 664 -9.37 28.31 -19.76
N PRO A 665 -10.31 27.45 -19.33
CA PRO A 665 -10.03 26.07 -18.98
C PRO A 665 -9.80 25.17 -20.23
N VAL A 666 -8.79 25.50 -21.00
CA VAL A 666 -8.37 24.81 -22.22
C VAL A 666 -7.02 24.16 -22.00
N VAL A 667 -6.83 22.96 -22.54
CA VAL A 667 -5.55 22.23 -22.53
C VAL A 667 -4.57 22.91 -23.46
N ILE A 668 -3.34 23.10 -22.98
CA ILE A 668 -2.21 23.67 -23.73
C ILE A 668 -1.27 22.51 -24.08
N THR A 669 -0.76 22.50 -25.30
CA THR A 669 0.22 21.53 -25.78
C THR A 669 1.62 22.16 -25.74
N ASP A 670 2.37 21.86 -24.67
CA ASP A 670 3.79 22.20 -24.53
C ASP A 670 4.50 21.06 -23.83
N GLU A 671 5.00 20.11 -24.61
CA GLU A 671 5.62 18.88 -24.11
C GLU A 671 6.94 19.17 -23.39
N ALA A 672 7.73 20.12 -23.86
CA ALA A 672 9.01 20.47 -23.25
C ALA A 672 8.81 21.03 -21.83
N LEU A 673 7.77 21.84 -21.62
CA LEU A 673 7.42 22.34 -20.30
C LEU A 673 6.88 21.22 -19.41
N ALA A 674 6.03 20.33 -19.94
CA ALA A 674 5.50 19.21 -19.18
C ALA A 674 6.63 18.27 -18.69
N GLU A 675 7.62 17.99 -19.55
CA GLU A 675 8.79 17.18 -19.20
C GLU A 675 9.68 17.89 -18.16
N SER A 676 9.95 19.19 -18.34
CA SER A 676 10.71 20.00 -17.38
C SER A 676 10.06 20.00 -15.99
N LEU A 677 8.73 20.09 -15.92
CA LEU A 677 7.96 20.02 -14.68
C LEU A 677 8.06 18.66 -14.01
N LEU A 678 8.01 17.57 -14.79
CA LEU A 678 8.17 16.21 -14.27
C LEU A 678 9.60 15.98 -13.76
N ASP A 679 10.61 16.41 -14.48
CA ASP A 679 12.00 16.29 -14.06
C ASP A 679 12.26 17.07 -12.77
N HIS A 680 11.71 18.27 -12.66
CA HIS A 680 11.77 19.02 -11.41
C HIS A 680 11.11 18.24 -10.25
N ALA A 681 9.93 17.67 -10.48
CA ALA A 681 9.26 16.86 -9.47
C ALA A 681 10.08 15.61 -9.05
N ARG A 682 10.75 14.94 -10.00
CA ARG A 682 11.65 13.79 -9.74
C ARG A 682 12.82 14.13 -8.82
N THR A 683 13.30 15.37 -8.85
CA THR A 683 14.40 15.82 -7.96
C THR A 683 13.93 16.03 -6.51
N LEU A 684 12.64 16.23 -6.26
CA LEU A 684 12.08 16.61 -4.96
C LEU A 684 11.23 15.52 -4.30
N LEU A 685 10.58 14.68 -5.12
CA LEU A 685 9.58 13.73 -4.67
C LEU A 685 10.04 12.28 -4.82
N PRO A 686 9.60 11.37 -3.93
CA PRO A 686 9.74 9.93 -4.13
C PRO A 686 9.08 9.50 -5.44
N ALA A 687 9.61 8.45 -6.08
CA ALA A 687 9.11 7.95 -7.35
C ALA A 687 7.59 7.65 -7.37
N ALA A 688 7.05 7.18 -6.26
CA ALA A 688 5.62 6.88 -6.14
C ALA A 688 4.71 8.13 -6.04
N MET A 689 5.28 9.30 -5.74
CA MET A 689 4.59 10.58 -5.67
C MET A 689 4.72 11.39 -6.98
N VAL A 690 5.60 10.99 -7.89
CA VAL A 690 5.73 11.65 -9.19
C VAL A 690 4.50 11.33 -10.04
N PRO A 691 3.76 12.34 -10.54
CA PRO A 691 2.62 12.10 -11.41
C PRO A 691 3.01 11.37 -12.70
N SER A 692 2.15 10.48 -13.17
CA SER A 692 2.34 9.77 -14.43
C SER A 692 2.10 10.66 -15.67
N ALA A 693 1.43 11.81 -15.47
CA ALA A 693 1.20 12.79 -16.54
C ALA A 693 1.08 14.20 -15.97
N VAL A 694 1.53 15.17 -16.76
CA VAL A 694 1.26 16.60 -16.57
C VAL A 694 0.36 17.07 -17.70
N VAL A 695 -0.77 17.67 -17.33
CA VAL A 695 -1.71 18.31 -18.26
C VAL A 695 -1.60 19.81 -18.06
N LEU A 696 -1.12 20.52 -19.09
CA LEU A 696 -1.04 21.97 -19.05
C LEU A 696 -2.39 22.59 -19.42
N MET A 697 -2.83 23.56 -18.62
CA MET A 697 -4.10 24.24 -18.80
C MET A 697 -3.92 25.76 -18.73
N ALA A 698 -4.70 26.50 -19.50
CA ALA A 698 -4.70 27.97 -19.41
C ALA A 698 -5.35 28.46 -18.10
N ALA A 699 -6.30 27.69 -17.52
CA ALA A 699 -6.87 27.93 -16.21
C ALA A 699 -7.44 26.63 -15.61
N LEU A 700 -7.47 26.52 -14.30
CA LEU A 700 -8.17 25.42 -13.61
C LEU A 700 -9.68 25.69 -13.60
N PRO A 701 -10.52 24.67 -13.80
CA PRO A 701 -11.97 24.85 -13.75
C PRO A 701 -12.45 25.17 -12.33
N ILE A 702 -13.42 26.09 -12.23
CA ILE A 702 -14.04 26.50 -10.96
C ILE A 702 -15.53 26.21 -10.97
N ASN A 703 -16.06 25.77 -9.83
CA ASN A 703 -17.50 25.51 -9.66
C ASN A 703 -18.29 26.83 -9.39
N ALA A 704 -19.61 26.74 -9.32
CA ALA A 704 -20.50 27.88 -9.05
C ALA A 704 -20.25 28.61 -7.72
N SER A 705 -19.53 28.00 -6.77
CA SER A 705 -19.12 28.59 -5.50
C SER A 705 -17.71 29.19 -5.51
N GLY A 706 -17.06 29.28 -6.69
CA GLY A 706 -15.72 29.85 -6.84
C GLY A 706 -14.59 28.93 -6.40
N LYS A 707 -14.86 27.66 -6.04
CA LYS A 707 -13.87 26.65 -5.70
C LYS A 707 -13.48 25.83 -6.92
N MET A 708 -12.25 25.29 -6.95
CA MET A 708 -11.79 24.41 -8.00
C MET A 708 -12.72 23.20 -8.17
N ASP A 709 -13.13 22.94 -9.42
CA ASP A 709 -13.94 21.78 -9.78
C ASP A 709 -13.04 20.64 -10.27
N ARG A 710 -12.60 19.79 -9.36
CA ARG A 710 -11.75 18.63 -9.68
C ARG A 710 -12.42 17.62 -10.62
N LYS A 711 -13.76 17.59 -10.67
CA LYS A 711 -14.51 16.68 -11.55
C LYS A 711 -14.52 17.14 -13.00
N ALA A 712 -14.40 18.44 -13.21
CA ALA A 712 -14.36 19.05 -14.55
C ALA A 712 -12.96 19.02 -15.19
N LEU A 713 -11.92 18.53 -14.49
CA LEU A 713 -10.58 18.38 -15.06
C LEU A 713 -10.61 17.32 -16.18
N PRO A 714 -9.98 17.60 -17.36
CA PRO A 714 -10.00 16.67 -18.50
C PRO A 714 -9.18 15.39 -18.21
N ALA A 715 -9.48 14.30 -18.92
CA ALA A 715 -8.64 13.11 -18.89
C ALA A 715 -7.29 13.42 -19.56
N PRO A 716 -6.15 12.91 -19.04
CA PRO A 716 -4.87 13.03 -19.73
C PRO A 716 -4.94 12.22 -21.04
N VAL A 717 -4.41 12.80 -22.11
CA VAL A 717 -4.28 12.12 -23.40
C VAL A 717 -2.82 11.68 -23.51
N PHE A 718 -2.58 10.37 -23.55
CA PHE A 718 -1.26 9.81 -23.81
C PHE A 718 -1.11 9.65 -25.32
N THR A 719 -0.27 10.46 -25.94
CA THR A 719 -0.04 10.42 -27.38
C THR A 719 1.21 9.59 -27.65
N VAL A 720 1.09 8.59 -28.50
CA VAL A 720 2.25 7.88 -29.06
C VAL A 720 2.96 8.83 -30.02
N GLN A 721 4.16 9.24 -29.68
CA GLN A 721 5.01 10.02 -30.56
C GLN A 721 5.90 9.08 -31.39
N ALA A 722 5.32 8.36 -32.32
CA ALA A 722 6.08 7.48 -33.20
C ALA A 722 6.98 8.30 -34.13
N ARG A 723 8.09 8.85 -33.62
CA ARG A 723 9.10 9.53 -34.45
C ARG A 723 9.90 8.52 -35.28
N THR A 724 10.27 7.39 -34.69
CA THR A 724 11.01 6.32 -35.37
C THR A 724 10.32 4.97 -35.11
N PRO A 725 9.73 4.33 -36.13
CA PRO A 725 9.06 3.05 -35.94
C PRO A 725 10.07 1.93 -35.61
N ALA A 726 9.62 0.95 -34.80
CA ALA A 726 10.37 -0.23 -34.47
C ALA A 726 10.77 -1.02 -35.73
N ARG A 727 12.06 -1.30 -35.91
CA ARG A 727 12.64 -1.91 -37.12
C ARG A 727 13.09 -3.35 -36.88
N THR A 728 13.84 -3.59 -35.79
CA THR A 728 14.35 -4.93 -35.50
C THR A 728 13.23 -5.83 -34.98
N PRO A 729 13.36 -7.17 -35.08
CA PRO A 729 12.41 -8.09 -34.48
C PRO A 729 12.22 -7.85 -32.99
N GLN A 730 13.29 -7.53 -32.28
CA GLN A 730 13.26 -7.29 -30.84
C GLN A 730 12.57 -5.97 -30.49
N GLU A 731 12.85 -4.89 -31.24
CA GLU A 731 12.13 -3.61 -31.08
C GLU A 731 10.62 -3.79 -31.31
N LYS A 732 10.23 -4.52 -32.35
CA LYS A 732 8.82 -4.82 -32.65
C LYS A 732 8.15 -5.63 -31.54
N GLN A 733 8.87 -6.60 -30.96
CA GLN A 733 8.38 -7.39 -29.84
C GLN A 733 8.16 -6.55 -28.59
N VAL A 734 9.11 -5.67 -28.26
CA VAL A 734 8.99 -4.76 -27.11
C VAL A 734 7.87 -3.73 -27.34
N ALA A 735 7.78 -3.12 -28.54
CA ALA A 735 6.73 -2.17 -28.90
C ALA A 735 5.34 -2.81 -28.82
N ALA A 736 5.18 -4.04 -29.32
CA ALA A 736 3.94 -4.79 -29.23
C ALA A 736 3.56 -5.11 -27.77
N ALA A 737 4.53 -5.46 -26.95
CA ALA A 737 4.31 -5.70 -25.52
C ALA A 737 3.88 -4.40 -24.80
N PHE A 738 4.49 -3.25 -25.11
CA PHE A 738 4.06 -1.94 -24.59
C PHE A 738 2.62 -1.64 -24.98
N ALA A 739 2.30 -1.75 -26.29
CA ALA A 739 0.96 -1.46 -26.81
C ALA A 739 -0.12 -2.31 -26.12
N ASP A 740 0.11 -3.61 -25.99
CA ASP A 740 -0.84 -4.52 -25.37
C ASP A 740 -1.05 -4.24 -23.86
N ILE A 741 0.04 -3.97 -23.13
CA ILE A 741 -0.02 -3.78 -21.66
C ILE A 741 -0.61 -2.42 -21.33
N LEU A 742 -0.31 -1.39 -22.14
CA LEU A 742 -0.81 -0.04 -21.94
C LEU A 742 -2.19 0.20 -22.58
N GLY A 743 -2.69 -0.76 -23.39
CA GLY A 743 -3.96 -0.63 -24.13
C GLY A 743 -3.91 0.46 -25.20
N LEU A 744 -2.74 0.67 -25.85
CA LEU A 744 -2.57 1.68 -26.88
C LEU A 744 -3.18 1.23 -28.21
N SER A 745 -3.83 2.16 -28.92
CA SER A 745 -4.37 1.90 -30.26
C SER A 745 -3.31 1.90 -31.35
N GLU A 746 -2.14 2.52 -31.09
CA GLU A 746 -1.02 2.61 -32.01
C GLU A 746 0.23 1.98 -31.38
N GLN A 747 1.13 1.46 -32.20
CA GLN A 747 2.39 0.90 -31.72
C GLN A 747 3.39 2.00 -31.41
N PRO A 748 4.05 1.97 -30.21
CA PRO A 748 5.08 2.91 -29.85
C PRO A 748 6.30 2.81 -30.75
N GLY A 749 7.01 3.93 -30.95
CA GLY A 749 8.30 4.01 -31.61
C GLY A 749 9.46 3.66 -30.68
N VAL A 750 10.69 3.67 -31.23
CA VAL A 750 11.89 3.25 -30.47
C VAL A 750 12.28 4.22 -29.36
N GLU A 751 11.90 5.48 -29.46
CA GLU A 751 12.16 6.53 -28.46
C GLU A 751 11.05 6.65 -27.39
N ASP A 752 9.92 5.95 -27.59
CA ASP A 752 8.80 6.05 -26.66
C ASP A 752 9.12 5.34 -25.34
N ASP A 753 8.94 6.08 -24.24
CA ASP A 753 9.16 5.63 -22.87
C ASP A 753 7.89 5.01 -22.29
N PHE A 754 8.02 3.84 -21.70
CA PHE A 754 6.93 3.07 -21.11
C PHE A 754 6.13 3.86 -20.07
N PHE A 755 6.81 4.62 -19.22
CA PHE A 755 6.18 5.39 -18.15
C PHE A 755 5.52 6.66 -18.68
N MET A 756 6.12 7.30 -19.68
CA MET A 756 5.52 8.47 -20.36
C MET A 756 4.25 8.09 -21.14
N LEU A 757 4.18 6.87 -21.66
CA LEU A 757 2.99 6.32 -22.30
C LEU A 757 1.89 5.88 -21.30
N GLY A 758 2.08 6.15 -20.00
CA GLY A 758 1.11 5.81 -18.96
C GLY A 758 1.41 4.52 -18.21
N GLY A 759 2.57 3.91 -18.43
CA GLY A 759 3.05 2.77 -17.67
C GLY A 759 3.32 3.14 -16.20
N HIS A 760 3.18 2.16 -15.33
CA HIS A 760 3.52 2.26 -13.91
C HIS A 760 4.12 0.95 -13.40
N SER A 761 4.63 0.93 -12.15
CA SER A 761 5.37 -0.22 -11.61
C SER A 761 4.64 -1.56 -11.75
N LEU A 762 3.31 -1.60 -11.55
CA LEU A 762 2.53 -2.83 -11.71
C LEU A 762 2.45 -3.28 -13.17
N LEU A 763 2.27 -2.33 -14.10
CA LEU A 763 2.29 -2.64 -15.54
C LEU A 763 3.70 -2.98 -16.02
N ALA A 764 4.76 -2.36 -15.44
CA ALA A 764 6.16 -2.72 -15.70
C ALA A 764 6.47 -4.15 -15.25
N THR A 765 5.89 -4.61 -14.13
CA THR A 765 6.00 -6.01 -13.69
C THR A 765 5.37 -6.96 -14.71
N ARG A 766 4.19 -6.64 -15.22
CA ARG A 766 3.54 -7.42 -16.28
C ARG A 766 4.33 -7.39 -17.59
N LEU A 767 4.93 -6.25 -17.91
CA LEU A 767 5.81 -6.10 -19.08
C LEU A 767 7.05 -6.99 -18.95
N ALA A 768 7.72 -6.94 -17.80
CA ALA A 768 8.90 -7.77 -17.54
C ALA A 768 8.56 -9.27 -17.64
N ALA A 769 7.45 -9.72 -17.03
CA ALA A 769 6.98 -11.10 -17.13
C ALA A 769 6.72 -11.51 -18.59
N ARG A 770 5.96 -10.71 -19.34
CA ARG A 770 5.64 -10.98 -20.74
C ARG A 770 6.87 -11.04 -21.64
N LEU A 771 7.78 -10.07 -21.49
CA LEU A 771 9.02 -10.04 -22.28
C LEU A 771 9.96 -11.19 -21.90
N ARG A 772 9.98 -11.61 -20.63
CA ARG A 772 10.71 -12.81 -20.17
C ARG A 772 10.19 -14.07 -20.88
N ASP A 773 8.87 -14.28 -20.86
CA ASP A 773 8.24 -15.43 -21.52
C ASP A 773 8.49 -15.45 -23.03
N GLN A 774 8.53 -14.26 -23.65
CA GLN A 774 8.73 -14.15 -25.09
C GLN A 774 10.18 -14.22 -25.54
N SER A 775 11.13 -13.72 -24.73
CA SER A 775 12.56 -13.63 -25.08
C SER A 775 13.40 -14.78 -24.58
N GLY A 776 12.88 -15.52 -23.57
CA GLY A 776 13.61 -16.61 -22.90
C GLY A 776 14.75 -16.17 -22.00
N VAL A 777 14.94 -14.86 -21.79
CA VAL A 777 15.99 -14.32 -20.89
C VAL A 777 15.39 -13.81 -19.58
N GLU A 778 16.14 -13.89 -18.48
CA GLU A 778 15.74 -13.34 -17.20
C GLU A 778 15.76 -11.81 -17.25
N LEU A 779 14.56 -11.22 -17.40
CA LEU A 779 14.33 -9.78 -17.40
C LEU A 779 13.84 -9.36 -16.01
N THR A 780 14.61 -8.54 -15.31
CA THR A 780 14.23 -8.00 -14.02
C THR A 780 13.37 -6.73 -14.18
N LEU A 781 12.54 -6.44 -13.18
CA LEU A 781 11.79 -5.19 -13.15
C LEU A 781 12.71 -3.97 -13.19
N GLY A 782 13.87 -4.03 -12.53
CA GLY A 782 14.90 -2.98 -12.55
C GLY A 782 15.33 -2.61 -13.96
N ALA A 783 15.47 -3.61 -14.85
CA ALA A 783 15.84 -3.38 -16.24
C ALA A 783 14.82 -2.53 -17.02
N VAL A 784 13.52 -2.65 -16.70
CA VAL A 784 12.46 -1.82 -17.30
C VAL A 784 12.57 -0.37 -16.83
N PHE A 785 12.97 -0.15 -15.56
CA PHE A 785 13.19 1.20 -15.03
C PHE A 785 14.47 1.85 -15.57
N GLU A 786 15.54 1.07 -15.72
CA GLU A 786 16.81 1.56 -16.26
C GLU A 786 16.76 1.81 -17.78
N HIS A 787 15.91 1.06 -18.49
CA HIS A 787 15.76 1.09 -19.94
C HIS A 787 14.29 1.25 -20.34
N PRO A 788 13.63 2.37 -19.98
CA PRO A 788 12.18 2.50 -20.16
C PRO A 788 11.75 2.70 -21.62
N GLU A 789 12.67 3.06 -22.54
CA GLU A 789 12.39 3.25 -23.95
C GLU A 789 12.39 1.91 -24.71
N VAL A 790 11.52 1.78 -25.70
CA VAL A 790 11.41 0.58 -26.54
C VAL A 790 12.77 0.15 -27.09
N GLY A 791 13.53 1.07 -27.69
CA GLY A 791 14.82 0.75 -28.32
C GLY A 791 15.91 0.38 -27.31
N ARG A 792 15.95 1.03 -26.15
CA ARG A 792 16.93 0.73 -25.09
C ARG A 792 16.66 -0.62 -24.45
N LEU A 793 15.39 -0.93 -24.18
CA LEU A 793 15.00 -2.19 -23.60
C LEU A 793 15.24 -3.36 -24.60
N ALA A 794 14.89 -3.17 -25.87
CA ALA A 794 15.19 -4.14 -26.94
C ALA A 794 16.68 -4.44 -27.04
N SER A 795 17.52 -3.40 -27.09
CA SER A 795 18.98 -3.52 -27.13
C SER A 795 19.56 -4.22 -25.90
N TRP A 796 18.97 -4.00 -24.73
CA TRP A 796 19.35 -4.65 -23.48
C TRP A 796 19.01 -6.15 -23.50
N ILE A 797 17.80 -6.52 -23.95
CA ILE A 797 17.38 -7.92 -24.12
C ILE A 797 18.30 -8.63 -25.12
N GLU A 798 18.61 -8.02 -26.27
CA GLU A 798 19.54 -8.61 -27.25
C GLU A 798 20.94 -8.86 -26.67
N ARG A 799 21.45 -7.93 -25.84
CA ARG A 799 22.74 -8.12 -25.15
C ARG A 799 22.70 -9.30 -24.16
N LEU A 800 21.61 -9.48 -23.45
CA LEU A 800 21.44 -10.64 -22.55
C LEU A 800 21.37 -11.94 -23.32
N GLN A 801 20.57 -11.99 -24.38
CA GLN A 801 20.49 -13.18 -25.24
C GLN A 801 21.83 -13.58 -25.82
N ARG A 802 22.66 -12.63 -26.26
CA ARG A 802 24.05 -12.88 -26.71
C ARG A 802 24.93 -13.36 -25.55
N ARG A 803 24.85 -12.75 -24.38
CA ARG A 803 25.59 -13.19 -23.18
C ARG A 803 25.22 -14.60 -22.73
N GLU A 804 23.95 -14.95 -22.75
CA GLU A 804 23.50 -16.32 -22.43
C GLU A 804 23.90 -17.32 -23.50
N ALA A 805 23.83 -16.96 -24.78
CA ALA A 805 24.34 -17.79 -25.86
C ALA A 805 25.86 -17.98 -25.78
N ASP A 806 26.61 -16.89 -25.46
CA ASP A 806 28.06 -16.94 -25.24
C ASP A 806 28.42 -17.70 -23.95
N ALA A 807 27.65 -17.56 -22.87
CA ALA A 807 27.82 -18.30 -21.61
C ALA A 807 27.48 -19.78 -21.75
N ALA A 808 26.40 -20.11 -22.47
CA ALA A 808 26.07 -21.50 -22.80
C ALA A 808 27.13 -22.17 -23.67
N SER A 809 27.78 -21.40 -24.58
CA SER A 809 28.87 -21.90 -25.43
C SER A 809 30.24 -21.89 -24.73
N ALA A 810 30.51 -20.96 -23.83
CA ALA A 810 31.85 -20.73 -23.22
C ALA A 810 32.07 -21.47 -21.89
N GLY A 811 31.05 -21.83 -21.14
CA GLY A 811 31.19 -22.34 -19.78
C GLY A 811 31.23 -23.86 -19.65
N PHE A 812 30.56 -24.59 -20.54
CA PHE A 812 30.41 -26.06 -20.48
C PHE A 812 30.91 -26.78 -21.72
N GLY A 813 31.45 -26.06 -22.70
CA GLY A 813 32.05 -26.68 -23.89
C GLY A 813 33.28 -27.55 -23.53
N PRO A 814 33.69 -28.47 -24.41
CA PRO A 814 34.84 -29.33 -24.18
C PRO A 814 36.16 -28.55 -24.05
N ILE A 815 36.17 -27.30 -24.50
CA ILE A 815 37.28 -26.35 -24.41
C ILE A 815 36.84 -25.12 -23.60
N PHE A 816 37.58 -24.83 -22.56
CA PHE A 816 37.33 -23.68 -21.67
C PHE A 816 38.57 -22.79 -21.56
N ARG A 817 38.47 -21.53 -22.03
CA ARG A 817 39.62 -20.61 -21.98
C ARG A 817 39.70 -19.97 -20.59
N LEU A 818 40.81 -20.23 -19.91
CA LEU A 818 41.08 -19.73 -18.57
C LEU A 818 41.91 -18.42 -18.60
N ARG A 819 42.74 -18.23 -19.64
CA ARG A 819 43.57 -17.04 -19.80
C ARG A 819 44.18 -16.98 -21.21
N GLY A 820 44.20 -15.77 -21.81
CA GLY A 820 44.84 -15.46 -23.08
C GLY A 820 44.22 -16.08 -24.32
N ASP A 821 44.47 -15.50 -25.46
CA ASP A 821 44.00 -16.01 -26.76
C ASP A 821 45.07 -16.86 -27.42
N LEU A 822 44.66 -18.00 -27.97
CA LEU A 822 45.46 -18.78 -28.89
C LEU A 822 45.31 -18.16 -30.29
N PRO A 823 46.40 -18.10 -31.11
CA PRO A 823 46.24 -17.75 -32.50
C PRO A 823 45.42 -18.86 -33.17
N VAL A 824 44.17 -18.55 -33.43
CA VAL A 824 43.29 -19.47 -34.16
C VAL A 824 43.33 -19.11 -35.63
N ASP A 825 43.86 -19.99 -36.47
CA ASP A 825 43.49 -20.00 -37.89
C ASP A 825 41.97 -20.18 -37.99
N ASN A 826 41.29 -19.26 -38.68
CA ASN A 826 39.84 -19.17 -38.83
C ASN A 826 39.16 -20.33 -39.60
N ALA A 827 39.58 -21.57 -39.37
CA ALA A 827 39.12 -22.72 -40.18
C ALA A 827 37.98 -23.52 -39.54
N VAL A 828 37.50 -23.23 -38.34
CA VAL A 828 36.47 -24.06 -37.66
C VAL A 828 35.07 -23.39 -37.54
N SER A 829 34.90 -22.15 -38.07
CA SER A 829 33.62 -21.46 -38.04
C SER A 829 33.05 -21.10 -39.42
N ALA A 830 33.39 -21.83 -40.46
CA ALA A 830 32.77 -21.65 -41.78
C ALA A 830 31.81 -22.78 -42.08
N ALA A 831 30.54 -22.46 -42.33
CA ALA A 831 29.58 -23.34 -42.93
C ALA A 831 30.11 -23.80 -44.31
N PRO A 832 29.82 -25.03 -44.76
CA PRO A 832 30.40 -25.56 -46.00
C PRO A 832 29.89 -24.77 -47.19
N GLY A 833 30.77 -24.04 -47.90
CA GLY A 833 30.45 -23.38 -49.16
C GLY A 833 31.11 -22.06 -49.51
N GLN A 834 32.10 -21.54 -48.76
CA GLN A 834 32.84 -20.31 -49.19
C GLN A 834 34.36 -20.58 -49.23
N GLU A 835 34.96 -20.58 -50.43
CA GLU A 835 36.40 -20.59 -50.66
C GLU A 835 37.00 -19.24 -50.26
N ALA A 836 38.04 -19.22 -49.38
CA ALA A 836 38.80 -18.08 -48.93
C ALA A 836 39.97 -17.75 -49.91
N ASP A 837 40.14 -16.43 -50.13
CA ASP A 837 41.14 -15.85 -51.03
C ASP A 837 42.59 -16.08 -50.53
N PRO A 838 43.53 -16.43 -51.38
CA PRO A 838 44.91 -16.79 -50.98
C PRO A 838 45.82 -15.62 -50.58
N ALA A 839 45.33 -14.35 -50.61
CA ALA A 839 46.17 -13.18 -50.41
C ALA A 839 46.40 -12.76 -48.92
N ASP A 840 45.71 -13.39 -47.95
CA ASP A 840 45.78 -12.98 -46.55
C ASP A 840 46.73 -13.83 -45.66
N ARG A 841 47.58 -14.66 -46.28
CA ARG A 841 48.48 -15.59 -45.56
C ARG A 841 49.87 -15.08 -45.21
N THR A 842 50.17 -13.81 -45.40
CA THR A 842 51.56 -13.31 -45.27
C THR A 842 51.87 -12.36 -44.14
N SER A 843 50.94 -12.11 -43.16
CA SER A 843 51.25 -11.19 -42.05
C SER A 843 51.34 -11.79 -40.65
N ALA A 844 51.29 -13.11 -40.49
CA ALA A 844 51.20 -13.74 -39.13
C ALA A 844 52.51 -14.47 -38.68
N ALA A 845 53.67 -14.15 -39.20
CA ALA A 845 54.92 -14.79 -38.84
C ALA A 845 55.96 -13.80 -38.26
N GLN A 846 55.70 -13.19 -37.11
CA GLN A 846 56.73 -12.62 -36.20
C GLN A 846 56.10 -12.12 -34.86
N GLY A 847 55.86 -13.05 -33.94
CA GLY A 847 55.55 -12.74 -32.56
C GLY A 847 55.67 -14.07 -31.76
N GLY A 848 56.75 -14.21 -31.00
CA GLY A 848 56.98 -15.45 -30.19
C GLY A 848 55.99 -15.54 -29.06
N HIS A 849 54.88 -16.23 -29.31
CA HIS A 849 53.90 -16.55 -28.28
C HIS A 849 54.38 -17.74 -27.45
N SER A 850 54.25 -17.65 -26.11
CA SER A 850 54.57 -18.77 -25.23
C SER A 850 53.63 -19.93 -25.52
N PRO A 851 54.07 -21.20 -25.57
CA PRO A 851 53.23 -22.37 -25.76
C PRO A 851 52.10 -22.44 -24.73
N ALA A 852 50.87 -22.81 -25.14
CA ALA A 852 49.76 -22.89 -24.23
C ALA A 852 49.89 -23.94 -23.14
N LEU A 853 49.28 -23.73 -21.98
CA LEU A 853 49.13 -24.73 -20.93
C LEU A 853 47.70 -25.31 -21.03
N PHE A 854 47.60 -26.61 -21.37
CA PHE A 854 46.33 -27.33 -21.41
C PHE A 854 46.09 -28.01 -20.07
N CYS A 855 45.00 -27.66 -19.40
CA CYS A 855 44.61 -28.20 -18.13
C CYS A 855 43.46 -29.20 -18.30
N ILE A 856 43.70 -30.47 -18.03
CA ILE A 856 42.74 -31.56 -18.16
C ILE A 856 41.91 -31.60 -16.87
N HIS A 857 40.59 -31.67 -16.99
CA HIS A 857 39.68 -31.66 -15.85
C HIS A 857 39.96 -32.79 -14.83
N PRO A 858 39.74 -32.58 -13.53
CA PRO A 858 39.73 -33.64 -12.52
C PRO A 858 38.48 -34.51 -12.67
N ALA A 859 38.29 -35.48 -11.75
CA ALA A 859 37.19 -36.47 -11.79
C ALA A 859 35.79 -35.88 -11.92
N GLY A 860 35.58 -34.59 -11.53
CA GLY A 860 34.31 -33.86 -11.67
C GLY A 860 33.97 -33.38 -13.10
N GLY A 861 34.85 -33.57 -14.09
CA GLY A 861 34.61 -33.19 -15.48
C GLY A 861 34.80 -31.73 -15.84
N LEU A 862 35.00 -30.82 -14.85
CA LEU A 862 35.11 -29.36 -15.02
C LEU A 862 36.55 -28.88 -14.81
N ALA A 863 37.05 -28.01 -15.70
CA ALA A 863 38.40 -27.44 -15.64
C ALA A 863 38.46 -26.08 -14.89
N TRP A 864 37.37 -25.62 -14.31
CA TRP A 864 37.25 -24.33 -13.57
C TRP A 864 38.16 -24.25 -12.34
N CYS A 865 38.49 -25.39 -11.74
CA CYS A 865 39.42 -25.46 -10.60
C CYS A 865 40.79 -24.84 -10.89
N TYR A 866 41.19 -24.75 -12.15
CA TYR A 866 42.48 -24.17 -12.59
C TYR A 866 42.41 -22.64 -12.75
N GLY A 867 41.28 -21.97 -12.53
CA GLY A 867 41.12 -20.53 -12.68
C GLY A 867 42.04 -19.71 -11.75
N LEU A 868 42.22 -20.14 -10.50
CA LEU A 868 43.17 -19.52 -9.57
C LEU A 868 44.64 -19.67 -10.02
N LEU A 869 44.99 -20.82 -10.57
CA LEU A 869 46.31 -21.06 -11.14
C LEU A 869 46.58 -20.18 -12.36
N ALA A 870 45.61 -20.09 -13.26
CA ALA A 870 45.70 -19.23 -14.45
C ALA A 870 45.93 -17.75 -14.11
N ARG A 871 45.34 -17.27 -13.02
CA ARG A 871 45.55 -15.88 -12.53
C ARG A 871 46.92 -15.64 -11.88
N ARG A 872 47.55 -16.70 -11.35
CA ARG A 872 48.82 -16.61 -10.64
C ARG A 872 50.06 -16.92 -11.47
N LEU A 873 49.92 -17.49 -12.67
CA LEU A 873 51.00 -17.73 -13.61
C LEU A 873 51.56 -16.38 -14.10
N SER A 874 52.89 -16.25 -14.13
CA SER A 874 53.56 -15.07 -14.69
C SER A 874 53.68 -15.16 -16.22
N GLY A 875 53.69 -14.00 -16.92
CA GLY A 875 53.79 -13.89 -18.37
C GLY A 875 52.45 -14.06 -19.12
N ASP A 876 52.50 -13.92 -20.45
CA ASP A 876 51.28 -13.91 -21.32
C ASP A 876 50.91 -15.30 -21.88
N ARG A 877 51.31 -16.36 -21.18
CA ARG A 877 51.06 -17.74 -21.58
C ARG A 877 49.55 -18.04 -21.59
N PRO A 878 48.97 -18.51 -22.70
CA PRO A 878 47.60 -18.99 -22.75
C PRO A 878 47.36 -20.20 -21.84
N VAL A 879 46.21 -20.22 -21.14
CA VAL A 879 45.77 -21.35 -20.30
C VAL A 879 44.39 -21.81 -20.75
N VAL A 880 44.31 -23.06 -21.15
CA VAL A 880 43.10 -23.67 -21.72
C VAL A 880 42.71 -24.89 -20.90
N GLY A 881 41.48 -24.91 -20.40
CA GLY A 881 40.88 -26.05 -19.72
C GLY A 881 40.20 -26.98 -20.71
N LEU A 882 40.45 -28.26 -20.59
CA LEU A 882 39.75 -29.33 -21.32
C LEU A 882 38.74 -29.95 -20.37
N GLN A 883 37.45 -29.92 -20.75
CA GLN A 883 36.32 -30.39 -19.94
C GLN A 883 35.67 -31.63 -20.56
N PHE A 884 34.95 -32.38 -19.74
CA PHE A 884 34.31 -33.61 -20.20
C PHE A 884 33.20 -33.28 -21.21
N PRO A 885 33.23 -33.82 -22.44
CA PRO A 885 32.31 -33.42 -23.51
C PRO A 885 30.83 -33.65 -23.22
N ALA A 886 30.50 -34.63 -22.37
CA ALA A 886 29.10 -34.92 -22.03
C ALA A 886 28.41 -33.79 -21.18
N LEU A 887 29.15 -32.78 -20.70
CA LEU A 887 28.61 -31.63 -20.01
C LEU A 887 27.81 -30.69 -20.94
N THR A 888 28.03 -30.79 -22.25
CA THR A 888 27.30 -30.01 -23.28
C THR A 888 26.01 -30.65 -23.80
N GLY A 889 25.61 -31.81 -23.22
CA GLY A 889 24.44 -32.55 -23.70
C GLY A 889 24.70 -33.43 -24.90
N GLU A 890 25.91 -33.44 -25.45
CA GLU A 890 26.32 -34.43 -26.45
C GLU A 890 26.40 -35.78 -25.78
N HIS A 891 25.64 -36.77 -26.25
CA HIS A 891 25.64 -38.13 -25.74
C HIS A 891 26.90 -38.94 -26.19
N ALA A 892 28.06 -38.29 -26.22
CA ALA A 892 29.33 -38.96 -26.52
C ALA A 892 29.76 -39.87 -25.34
N ARG A 893 29.42 -41.13 -25.43
CA ARG A 893 29.92 -42.16 -24.52
C ARG A 893 31.30 -42.61 -25.01
N TYR A 894 32.33 -42.25 -24.26
CA TYR A 894 33.67 -42.75 -24.51
C TYR A 894 33.82 -44.16 -23.92
N PRO A 895 34.12 -45.20 -24.72
CA PRO A 895 34.15 -46.59 -24.24
C PRO A 895 35.34 -46.87 -23.30
N SER A 896 36.32 -46.00 -23.23
CA SER A 896 37.47 -46.11 -22.35
C SER A 896 38.14 -44.73 -22.08
N LEU A 897 38.91 -44.64 -21.01
CA LEU A 897 39.80 -43.50 -20.76
C LEU A 897 40.79 -43.23 -21.91
N ARG A 898 41.20 -44.27 -22.61
CA ARG A 898 42.08 -44.15 -23.79
C ARG A 898 41.39 -43.47 -24.97
N ALA A 899 40.07 -43.71 -25.16
CA ALA A 899 39.30 -43.07 -26.19
C ALA A 899 39.05 -41.58 -25.85
N LEU A 900 38.83 -41.24 -24.58
CA LEU A 900 38.71 -39.88 -24.11
C LEU A 900 40.05 -39.14 -24.25
N ALA A 901 41.15 -39.77 -23.88
CA ALA A 901 42.49 -39.20 -24.03
C ALA A 901 42.85 -38.93 -25.50
N ALA A 902 42.50 -39.82 -26.41
CA ALA A 902 42.68 -39.62 -27.85
C ALA A 902 41.87 -38.39 -28.32
N HIS A 903 40.62 -38.23 -27.89
CA HIS A 903 39.81 -37.07 -28.21
C HIS A 903 40.44 -35.75 -27.70
N TYR A 904 40.98 -35.73 -26.48
CA TYR A 904 41.65 -34.54 -25.96
C TYR A 904 42.95 -34.25 -26.73
N ALA A 905 43.68 -35.28 -27.12
CA ALA A 905 44.88 -35.11 -27.96
C ALA A 905 44.52 -34.48 -29.31
N ASP A 906 43.42 -34.93 -29.94
CA ASP A 906 42.95 -34.35 -31.21
C ASP A 906 42.53 -32.87 -31.02
N LEU A 907 41.85 -32.51 -29.92
CA LEU A 907 41.50 -31.13 -29.61
C LEU A 907 42.75 -30.25 -29.38
N ILE A 908 43.75 -30.72 -28.67
CA ILE A 908 45.01 -30.01 -28.44
C ILE A 908 45.73 -29.79 -29.76
N LEU A 909 45.86 -30.80 -30.62
CA LEU A 909 46.49 -30.68 -31.93
C LEU A 909 45.76 -29.76 -32.89
N GLN A 910 44.41 -29.66 -32.78
CA GLN A 910 43.63 -28.70 -33.53
C GLN A 910 43.89 -27.25 -33.08
N MET A 911 44.08 -27.03 -31.77
CA MET A 911 44.32 -25.70 -31.21
C MET A 911 45.79 -25.24 -31.32
N GLN A 912 46.73 -26.16 -31.22
CA GLN A 912 48.16 -25.93 -31.30
C GLN A 912 48.81 -27.08 -32.08
N PRO A 913 48.87 -26.99 -33.43
CA PRO A 913 49.39 -28.07 -34.26
C PRO A 913 50.87 -28.40 -34.01
N ASP A 914 51.64 -27.38 -33.69
CA ASP A 914 53.10 -27.49 -33.48
C ASP A 914 53.45 -27.41 -31.98
N GLY A 915 54.35 -28.32 -31.51
CA GLY A 915 54.80 -28.44 -30.13
C GLY A 915 55.83 -27.39 -29.71
N PRO A 916 56.19 -27.30 -28.42
CA PRO A 916 55.87 -28.24 -27.33
C PRO A 916 54.49 -28.03 -26.70
N HIS A 917 53.77 -29.12 -26.38
CA HIS A 917 52.51 -29.10 -25.68
C HIS A 917 52.71 -29.30 -24.18
N HIS A 918 52.20 -28.34 -23.37
CA HIS A 918 52.30 -28.41 -21.91
C HIS A 918 50.96 -28.86 -21.36
N LEU A 919 50.95 -29.95 -20.62
CA LEU A 919 49.76 -30.58 -20.04
C LEU A 919 49.81 -30.49 -18.52
N LEU A 920 48.65 -30.21 -17.90
CA LEU A 920 48.38 -30.28 -16.47
C LEU A 920 47.11 -31.08 -16.25
N GLY A 921 47.18 -32.14 -15.44
CA GLY A 921 46.06 -33.01 -15.12
C GLY A 921 45.94 -33.25 -13.61
#